data_615e53bf2ded7914223e1c9cfef6bbda
#
_entry.id   615e53bf2ded7914223e1c9cfef6bbda
#
_cell.length_a   1.000
_cell.length_b   1.000
_cell.length_c   1.000
_cell.angle_alpha   90.00
_cell.angle_beta   90.00
_cell.angle_gamma   90.00
#
_symmetry.space_group_name_H-M   'P 1'
#
loop_
_entity.id
_entity.type
_entity.pdbx_description
1 polymer ?
#
loop_
_entity_poly.entity_id
_entity_poly.type
_entity_poly.pdbx_seq_one_letter_code
_entity_poly.pdbx_strand_id
1 'polypeptide(L)'
;MPILGGVRPPVAALVVLLLVVAALTVISLDGIHAGRVPQAVSDGEQQIAADTALSLRTTIDAEARTVRRTANAYPATGASTPANALKGLTSARKAILGSALLDPHTGKLLAAGGRTVQLAGVNVVRTASGHGAIPARLVTSSGTRQLLYFARVTLPAQQDDANQDQNQVSTQRQWLLVVSEALPTPTVYGDGRTARVLDASGTALATTTHGTASPAAADSGLPSAATRAAKGSGSDSDASGSLLGAATDSRRTVAGWAQVASTTGPGDTDDLGLVVLTFRAVPLTTTAVDYSGFALQAAGALVVLALLLGLALHFFLQRPLLWLYLSAGRLARGATEDGPTAWEELSRPVPVNGIGELARTGRALESLRRQLLGESGPQEFPVRRGPGYRALAWVGVLVVVCWTVPMIFVLNRADTTTAVPAPVLAVQQTRTEIASNRIRQSLDQLYTDLSDVTASLPGTSRAAQTKVLRNTLADHKQFRSLYLLDRSGDITLRVGGTPLRTLVHVPDGGGITTVNTSGRIPAIAAYAQVGAAKGKAPAAGVVLFGEIDVKALNSILPRPKLGSVWVTDGDDKVLAASVGYRAFQSLPDSGLSRLARATQGAPGTAGTATSRVLRTSSGPSVDAAAPLAQSGPTAHLGWHVVTAEPAAALQIPAVQAEQRTTLAGILGLTLGSACLGWLYVVVIRPLRSVAVLVERLAGGDRRTVLHPVNHDEVGSVTRSLELIRQALAERDRMARSGHAAGPSPSLRQTTLQR
;
A
#
# COMPACT_ATOMS: atom_id res chain seq x y z
N MET A 1 40.84 8.56 -24.10
CA MET A 1 40.62 8.57 -22.65
C MET A 1 41.43 7.43 -22.03
N PRO A 2 42.56 7.67 -21.40
CA PRO A 2 43.46 6.60 -20.87
C PRO A 2 42.97 6.02 -19.51
N ILE A 3 41.88 6.52 -18.94
CA ILE A 3 41.45 6.16 -17.56
C ILE A 3 40.69 4.82 -17.51
N LEU A 4 40.13 4.35 -18.62
CA LEU A 4 39.31 3.12 -18.69
C LEU A 4 40.05 1.90 -19.31
N GLY A 5 41.29 2.08 -19.78
CA GLY A 5 42.14 1.00 -20.30
C GLY A 5 43.04 0.41 -19.22
N GLY A 6 43.28 -0.90 -19.30
CA GLY A 6 44.17 -1.63 -18.39
C GLY A 6 43.44 -2.55 -17.43
N VAL A 7 44.21 -3.26 -16.60
CA VAL A 7 43.72 -4.29 -15.68
C VAL A 7 43.19 -3.69 -14.37
N ARG A 8 43.67 -2.52 -13.97
CA ARG A 8 43.34 -1.90 -12.68
C ARG A 8 41.90 -1.43 -12.56
N PRO A 9 41.30 -0.71 -13.54
CA PRO A 9 39.92 -0.22 -13.43
C PRO A 9 38.86 -1.31 -13.25
N PRO A 10 38.79 -2.40 -14.04
CA PRO A 10 37.75 -3.41 -13.86
C PRO A 10 37.93 -4.20 -12.55
N VAL A 11 39.15 -4.39 -12.05
CA VAL A 11 39.40 -5.04 -10.76
C VAL A 11 38.95 -4.14 -9.60
N ALA A 12 39.30 -2.85 -9.66
CA ALA A 12 38.87 -1.88 -8.65
C ALA A 12 37.33 -1.72 -8.63
N ALA A 13 36.71 -1.65 -9.81
CA ALA A 13 35.25 -1.57 -9.96
C ALA A 13 34.53 -2.79 -9.33
N LEU A 14 35.06 -3.99 -9.53
CA LEU A 14 34.51 -5.22 -8.96
C LEU A 14 34.61 -5.21 -7.42
N VAL A 15 35.76 -4.83 -6.88
CA VAL A 15 35.96 -4.74 -5.40
C VAL A 15 35.05 -3.68 -4.80
N VAL A 16 34.98 -2.48 -5.39
CA VAL A 16 34.08 -1.40 -4.93
C VAL A 16 32.62 -1.83 -4.99
N LEU A 17 32.21 -2.52 -6.07
CA LEU A 17 30.87 -3.03 -6.19
C LEU A 17 30.51 -4.00 -5.04
N LEU A 18 31.38 -4.94 -4.74
CA LEU A 18 31.16 -5.91 -3.66
C LEU A 18 31.09 -5.22 -2.30
N LEU A 19 31.89 -4.16 -2.07
CA LEU A 19 31.82 -3.34 -0.85
C LEU A 19 30.52 -2.55 -0.77
N VAL A 20 30.04 -2.01 -1.89
CA VAL A 20 28.74 -1.31 -1.96
C VAL A 20 27.60 -2.29 -1.68
N VAL A 21 27.63 -3.49 -2.24
CA VAL A 21 26.63 -4.54 -1.95
C VAL A 21 26.66 -4.94 -0.48
N ALA A 22 27.85 -5.06 0.13
CA ALA A 22 27.98 -5.31 1.56
C ALA A 22 27.36 -4.19 2.42
N ALA A 23 27.64 -2.93 2.08
CA ALA A 23 27.06 -1.78 2.77
C ALA A 23 25.52 -1.73 2.60
N LEU A 24 25.00 -1.97 1.40
CA LEU A 24 23.56 -2.05 1.14
C LEU A 24 22.91 -3.20 1.91
N THR A 25 23.59 -4.32 2.09
CA THR A 25 23.10 -5.45 2.89
C THR A 25 22.93 -5.04 4.37
N VAL A 26 23.89 -4.34 4.95
CA VAL A 26 23.77 -3.82 6.32
C VAL A 26 22.61 -2.82 6.41
N ILE A 27 22.58 -1.82 5.53
CA ILE A 27 21.55 -0.77 5.57
C ILE A 27 20.13 -1.35 5.36
N SER A 28 19.97 -2.34 4.49
CA SER A 28 18.66 -2.95 4.22
C SER A 28 18.13 -3.81 5.37
N LEU A 29 19.02 -4.43 6.15
CA LEU A 29 18.66 -5.32 7.26
C LEU A 29 18.70 -4.62 8.63
N ASP A 30 19.49 -3.55 8.79
CA ASP A 30 19.60 -2.76 10.04
C ASP A 30 18.35 -1.90 10.32
N GLY A 31 17.51 -1.65 9.32
CA GLY A 31 16.28 -0.84 9.46
C GLY A 31 15.15 -1.49 10.29
N ILE A 32 15.32 -2.72 10.77
CA ILE A 32 14.30 -3.46 11.54
C ILE A 32 14.62 -3.31 13.03
N HIS A 33 14.39 -2.11 13.57
CA HIS A 33 14.61 -1.88 15.00
C HIS A 33 13.50 -2.54 15.81
N ALA A 34 13.89 -3.45 16.71
CA ALA A 34 13.03 -3.96 17.77
C ALA A 34 12.47 -2.81 18.62
N GLY A 35 11.18 -2.86 18.97
CA GLY A 35 10.57 -1.89 19.90
C GLY A 35 9.86 -0.69 19.25
N ARG A 36 9.75 -0.60 17.93
CA ARG A 36 8.89 0.40 17.26
C ARG A 36 7.52 -0.16 16.94
N VAL A 37 6.51 0.67 17.13
CA VAL A 37 5.16 0.35 16.63
C VAL A 37 5.20 0.38 15.09
N PRO A 38 4.71 -0.66 14.40
CA PRO A 38 4.62 -0.64 12.94
C PRO A 38 3.78 0.56 12.47
N GLN A 39 4.23 1.27 11.44
CA GLN A 39 3.50 2.42 10.91
C GLN A 39 2.07 2.06 10.48
N ALA A 40 1.87 0.84 9.94
CA ALA A 40 0.55 0.32 9.60
C ALA A 40 -0.44 0.34 10.78
N VAL A 41 0.05 0.15 12.02
CA VAL A 41 -0.79 0.21 13.23
C VAL A 41 -1.17 1.66 13.54
N SER A 42 -0.22 2.59 13.47
CA SER A 42 -0.47 4.02 13.68
C SER A 42 -1.44 4.58 12.63
N ASP A 43 -1.20 4.27 11.37
CA ASP A 43 -2.08 4.66 10.25
C ASP A 43 -3.46 4.01 10.39
N GLY A 44 -3.53 2.77 10.87
CA GLY A 44 -4.78 2.09 11.14
C GLY A 44 -5.59 2.74 12.25
N GLU A 45 -4.97 3.13 13.36
CA GLU A 45 -5.65 3.85 14.45
C GLU A 45 -6.14 5.24 13.99
N GLN A 46 -5.38 5.95 13.14
CA GLN A 46 -5.84 7.17 12.49
C GLN A 46 -7.12 6.94 11.68
N GLN A 47 -7.14 5.91 10.82
CA GLN A 47 -8.31 5.60 10.00
C GLN A 47 -9.52 5.15 10.87
N ILE A 48 -9.28 4.40 11.94
CA ILE A 48 -10.33 4.00 12.87
C ILE A 48 -10.94 5.24 13.56
N ALA A 49 -10.12 6.21 13.97
CA ALA A 49 -10.60 7.46 14.52
C ALA A 49 -11.43 8.25 13.48
N ALA A 50 -10.96 8.35 12.24
CA ALA A 50 -11.66 9.02 11.16
C ALA A 50 -13.01 8.35 10.83
N ASP A 51 -13.05 7.03 10.75
CA ASP A 51 -14.28 6.27 10.52
C ASP A 51 -15.25 6.40 11.71
N THR A 52 -14.75 6.44 12.95
CA THR A 52 -15.56 6.65 14.17
C THR A 52 -16.14 8.08 14.20
N ALA A 53 -15.34 9.08 13.84
CA ALA A 53 -15.81 10.47 13.73
C ALA A 53 -16.88 10.63 12.66
N LEU A 54 -16.71 9.99 11.51
CA LEU A 54 -17.72 9.98 10.44
C LEU A 54 -19.01 9.26 10.87
N SER A 55 -18.91 8.13 11.59
CA SER A 55 -20.07 7.41 12.12
C SER A 55 -20.83 8.27 13.13
N LEU A 56 -20.11 8.94 14.03
CA LEU A 56 -20.72 9.87 14.98
C LEU A 56 -21.44 11.00 14.25
N ARG A 57 -20.82 11.60 13.24
CA ARG A 57 -21.42 12.66 12.43
C ARG A 57 -22.67 12.17 11.69
N THR A 58 -22.61 11.01 11.05
CA THR A 58 -23.77 10.45 10.36
C THR A 58 -24.94 10.17 11.30
N THR A 59 -24.68 9.78 12.54
CA THR A 59 -25.70 9.60 13.59
C THR A 59 -26.34 10.94 13.95
N ILE A 60 -25.56 11.99 14.20
CA ILE A 60 -26.05 13.34 14.52
C ILE A 60 -26.91 13.87 13.38
N ASP A 61 -26.46 13.72 12.13
CA ASP A 61 -27.21 14.19 10.96
C ASP A 61 -28.51 13.38 10.71
N ALA A 62 -28.48 12.07 11.01
CA ALA A 62 -29.69 11.23 10.92
C ALA A 62 -30.75 11.68 11.93
N GLU A 63 -30.35 11.97 13.17
CA GLU A 63 -31.27 12.52 14.20
C GLU A 63 -31.82 13.90 13.82
N ALA A 64 -30.95 14.79 13.29
CA ALA A 64 -31.40 16.11 12.81
C ALA A 64 -32.41 15.96 11.63
N ARG A 65 -32.21 15.00 10.72
CA ARG A 65 -33.18 14.70 9.65
C ARG A 65 -34.50 14.17 10.20
N THR A 66 -34.45 13.29 11.19
CA THR A 66 -35.63 12.70 11.79
C THR A 66 -36.45 13.77 12.50
N VAL A 67 -35.84 14.73 13.25
CA VAL A 67 -36.53 15.86 13.84
C VAL A 67 -37.23 16.71 12.77
N ARG A 68 -36.54 16.99 11.65
CA ARG A 68 -37.13 17.75 10.54
C ARG A 68 -38.29 17.02 9.86
N ARG A 69 -38.17 15.70 9.61
CA ARG A 69 -39.27 14.90 9.05
C ARG A 69 -40.50 14.91 9.95
N THR A 70 -40.31 14.70 11.25
CA THR A 70 -41.40 14.76 12.24
C THR A 70 -42.10 16.13 12.23
N ALA A 71 -41.32 17.23 12.16
CA ALA A 71 -41.86 18.58 12.06
C ALA A 71 -42.65 18.79 10.74
N ASN A 72 -42.14 18.34 9.61
CA ASN A 72 -42.79 18.47 8.30
C ASN A 72 -44.05 17.57 8.14
N ALA A 73 -44.05 16.42 8.81
CA ALA A 73 -45.18 15.48 8.79
C ALA A 73 -46.24 15.82 9.80
N TYR A 74 -46.06 16.81 10.64
CA TYR A 74 -47.02 17.19 11.66
C TYR A 74 -48.33 17.66 10.99
N PRO A 75 -49.47 16.95 11.23
CA PRO A 75 -50.73 17.29 10.57
C PRO A 75 -51.21 18.63 11.10
N ALA A 76 -51.23 19.59 10.23
CA ALA A 76 -51.76 20.91 10.46
C ALA A 76 -53.29 20.90 10.50
N THR A 77 -53.90 20.14 11.42
CA THR A 77 -55.33 20.17 11.65
C THR A 77 -55.64 21.21 12.72
N GLY A 78 -56.38 22.24 12.35
CA GLY A 78 -56.85 23.39 13.06
C GLY A 78 -56.60 23.47 14.56
N ALA A 79 -56.30 24.69 15.06
CA ALA A 79 -56.33 25.14 16.45
C ALA A 79 -55.67 24.25 17.52
N SER A 80 -54.50 23.65 17.22
CA SER A 80 -53.72 23.01 18.26
C SER A 80 -52.94 24.07 19.05
N THR A 81 -53.15 24.08 20.36
CA THR A 81 -52.31 24.93 21.27
C THR A 81 -50.82 24.52 21.10
N PRO A 82 -49.87 25.45 21.27
CA PRO A 82 -48.44 25.12 21.18
C PRO A 82 -48.03 23.93 22.08
N ALA A 83 -48.68 23.79 23.25
CA ALA A 83 -48.40 22.67 24.16
C ALA A 83 -48.85 21.30 23.59
N ASN A 84 -50.02 21.24 22.96
CA ASN A 84 -50.54 20.02 22.33
C ASN A 84 -49.72 19.68 21.09
N ALA A 85 -49.29 20.68 20.30
CA ALA A 85 -48.41 20.49 19.17
C ALA A 85 -47.06 19.93 19.60
N LEU A 86 -46.45 20.48 20.63
CA LEU A 86 -45.20 19.98 21.18
C LEU A 86 -45.31 18.52 21.62
N LYS A 87 -46.37 18.20 22.36
CA LYS A 87 -46.63 16.81 22.79
C LYS A 87 -46.79 15.85 21.60
N GLY A 88 -47.49 16.25 20.53
CA GLY A 88 -47.65 15.48 19.32
C GLY A 88 -46.32 15.23 18.57
N LEU A 89 -45.49 16.29 18.48
CA LEU A 89 -44.18 16.26 17.84
C LEU A 89 -43.11 15.41 18.57
N THR A 90 -43.28 15.26 19.90
CA THR A 90 -42.29 14.58 20.74
C THR A 90 -42.72 13.21 21.27
N SER A 91 -44.02 12.85 21.12
CA SER A 91 -44.60 11.64 21.72
C SER A 91 -43.98 10.32 21.22
N ALA A 92 -43.50 10.26 19.98
CA ALA A 92 -42.93 9.07 19.39
C ALA A 92 -41.42 8.83 19.74
N ARG A 93 -40.77 9.77 20.44
CA ARG A 93 -39.32 9.75 20.68
C ARG A 93 -38.97 9.62 22.16
N LYS A 94 -38.30 8.52 22.50
CA LYS A 94 -37.90 8.23 23.89
C LYS A 94 -36.55 8.88 24.28
N ALA A 95 -35.74 9.29 23.32
CA ALA A 95 -34.37 9.81 23.56
C ALA A 95 -34.34 11.32 23.92
N ILE A 96 -35.47 12.02 23.83
CA ILE A 96 -35.55 13.45 24.07
C ILE A 96 -35.37 13.74 25.55
N LEU A 97 -34.36 14.54 25.89
CA LEU A 97 -34.16 15.07 27.26
C LEU A 97 -35.07 16.25 27.53
N GLY A 98 -35.17 17.18 26.59
CA GLY A 98 -35.99 18.35 26.65
C GLY A 98 -36.40 18.83 25.27
N SER A 99 -37.52 19.57 25.21
CA SER A 99 -38.03 20.13 23.97
C SER A 99 -38.63 21.51 24.21
N ALA A 100 -38.60 22.36 23.20
CA ALA A 100 -39.17 23.70 23.23
C ALA A 100 -39.74 24.06 21.86
N LEU A 101 -40.82 24.80 21.87
CA LEU A 101 -41.42 25.42 20.70
C LEU A 101 -41.28 26.94 20.83
N LEU A 102 -40.66 27.57 19.84
CA LEU A 102 -40.31 28.97 19.84
C LEU A 102 -40.96 29.71 18.67
N ASP A 103 -41.23 30.99 18.88
CA ASP A 103 -41.53 31.89 17.79
C ASP A 103 -40.24 32.24 17.02
N PRO A 104 -40.17 31.94 15.71
CA PRO A 104 -38.93 32.16 14.93
C PRO A 104 -38.56 33.63 14.75
N HIS A 105 -39.52 34.56 14.89
CA HIS A 105 -39.31 35.98 14.68
C HIS A 105 -38.91 36.72 15.97
N THR A 106 -39.50 36.32 17.11
CA THR A 106 -39.25 37.00 18.39
C THR A 106 -38.35 36.20 19.34
N GLY A 107 -38.14 34.92 19.05
CA GLY A 107 -37.43 34.00 19.96
C GLY A 107 -38.23 33.65 21.22
N LYS A 108 -39.48 34.06 21.33
CA LYS A 108 -40.32 33.82 22.50
C LYS A 108 -40.66 32.35 22.66
N LEU A 109 -40.56 31.84 23.87
CA LEU A 109 -40.96 30.47 24.22
C LEU A 109 -42.49 30.36 24.19
N LEU A 110 -43.00 29.44 23.37
CA LEU A 110 -44.42 29.15 23.22
C LEU A 110 -44.87 27.94 24.06
N ALA A 111 -44.03 26.91 24.10
CA ALA A 111 -44.25 25.72 24.91
C ALA A 111 -42.91 25.05 25.22
N ALA A 112 -42.85 24.34 26.36
CA ALA A 112 -41.69 23.53 26.75
C ALA A 112 -42.13 22.19 27.31
N GLY A 113 -41.30 21.17 27.18
CA GLY A 113 -41.52 19.84 27.73
C GLY A 113 -40.20 19.14 28.10
N GLY A 114 -40.24 18.29 29.11
CA GLY A 114 -39.06 17.60 29.63
C GLY A 114 -38.11 18.51 30.40
N ARG A 115 -36.79 18.29 30.28
CA ARG A 115 -35.75 19.13 30.90
C ARG A 115 -35.68 20.50 30.24
N THR A 116 -35.23 21.51 30.98
CA THR A 116 -35.01 22.85 30.41
C THR A 116 -34.01 22.82 29.28
N VAL A 117 -34.40 23.32 28.09
CA VAL A 117 -33.54 23.48 26.94
C VAL A 117 -32.75 24.77 27.11
N GLN A 118 -31.43 24.66 27.23
CA GLN A 118 -30.52 25.80 27.31
C GLN A 118 -30.28 26.38 25.92
N LEU A 119 -30.71 27.60 25.70
CA LEU A 119 -30.51 28.35 24.47
C LEU A 119 -29.42 29.43 24.57
N ALA A 120 -28.68 29.43 25.69
CA ALA A 120 -27.60 30.39 25.88
C ALA A 120 -26.56 30.28 24.77
N GLY A 121 -26.28 31.40 24.12
CA GLY A 121 -25.36 31.46 22.97
C GLY A 121 -26.00 31.08 21.61
N VAL A 122 -27.28 30.70 21.57
CA VAL A 122 -28.01 30.44 20.31
C VAL A 122 -28.87 31.63 19.95
N ASN A 123 -28.57 32.37 18.92
CA ASN A 123 -29.43 33.40 18.38
C ASN A 123 -30.57 32.76 17.59
N VAL A 124 -31.72 32.54 18.25
CA VAL A 124 -32.91 31.86 17.72
C VAL A 124 -33.40 32.50 16.42
N VAL A 125 -33.50 33.82 16.39
CA VAL A 125 -34.01 34.58 15.25
C VAL A 125 -33.11 34.40 14.04
N ARG A 126 -31.77 34.54 14.22
CA ARG A 126 -30.79 34.34 13.16
C ARG A 126 -30.76 32.88 12.70
N THR A 127 -30.91 31.94 13.62
CA THR A 127 -30.96 30.50 13.34
C THR A 127 -32.21 30.14 12.53
N ALA A 128 -33.33 30.79 12.79
CA ALA A 128 -34.60 30.57 12.11
C ALA A 128 -34.70 31.26 10.73
N SER A 129 -33.99 32.37 10.49
CA SER A 129 -34.12 33.19 9.27
C SER A 129 -33.45 32.56 8.04
N GLY A 130 -32.51 31.62 8.18
CA GLY A 130 -31.86 30.94 7.05
C GLY A 130 -32.83 30.06 6.25
N HIS A 131 -32.63 29.93 4.91
CA HIS A 131 -33.53 29.15 4.06
C HIS A 131 -33.19 27.64 4.01
N GLY A 132 -32.09 27.21 4.58
CA GLY A 132 -31.59 25.83 4.57
C GLY A 132 -31.99 24.98 5.78
N ALA A 133 -31.41 23.79 5.85
CA ALA A 133 -31.47 22.94 7.03
C ALA A 133 -30.69 23.61 8.18
N ILE A 134 -31.27 23.65 9.36
CA ILE A 134 -30.60 24.20 10.52
C ILE A 134 -29.69 23.14 11.13
N PRO A 135 -28.38 23.41 11.27
CA PRO A 135 -27.43 22.44 11.82
C PRO A 135 -27.64 22.20 13.31
N ALA A 136 -27.26 21.02 13.78
CA ALA A 136 -27.26 20.71 15.22
C ALA A 136 -26.20 21.54 15.95
N ARG A 137 -26.46 21.91 17.20
CA ARG A 137 -25.52 22.69 18.03
C ARG A 137 -25.25 22.01 19.36
N LEU A 138 -23.99 22.10 19.79
CA LEU A 138 -23.58 21.60 21.09
C LEU A 138 -23.73 22.70 22.15
N VAL A 139 -24.46 22.41 23.22
CA VAL A 139 -24.65 23.34 24.33
C VAL A 139 -24.34 22.68 25.67
N THR A 140 -24.01 23.50 26.68
CA THR A 140 -23.82 23.00 28.05
C THR A 140 -25.06 23.30 28.86
N SER A 141 -25.69 22.27 29.41
CA SER A 141 -26.85 22.39 30.30
C SER A 141 -26.55 21.68 31.61
N SER A 142 -26.62 22.42 32.73
CA SER A 142 -26.39 21.87 34.08
C SER A 142 -25.10 21.02 34.18
N GLY A 143 -24.01 21.49 33.59
CA GLY A 143 -22.71 20.79 33.59
C GLY A 143 -22.59 19.62 32.62
N THR A 144 -23.65 19.27 31.89
CA THR A 144 -23.65 18.23 30.88
C THR A 144 -23.74 18.83 29.46
N ARG A 145 -23.01 18.25 28.49
CA ARG A 145 -23.09 18.65 27.07
C ARG A 145 -24.29 17.95 26.45
N GLN A 146 -25.07 18.72 25.69
CA GLN A 146 -26.25 18.24 24.98
C GLN A 146 -26.24 18.74 23.53
N LEU A 147 -26.83 17.98 22.65
CA LEU A 147 -27.07 18.38 21.26
C LEU A 147 -28.44 18.98 21.12
N LEU A 148 -28.52 20.13 20.48
CA LEU A 148 -29.78 20.77 20.11
C LEU A 148 -30.02 20.53 18.61
N TYR A 149 -31.19 19.98 18.30
CA TYR A 149 -31.71 19.80 16.94
C TYR A 149 -32.84 20.80 16.69
N PHE A 150 -32.87 21.35 15.51
CA PHE A 150 -33.82 22.38 15.11
C PHE A 150 -34.65 21.96 13.91
N ALA A 151 -35.95 22.27 13.93
CA ALA A 151 -36.83 22.08 12.78
C ALA A 151 -37.90 23.18 12.73
N ARG A 152 -38.22 23.61 11.50
CA ARG A 152 -39.35 24.51 11.27
C ARG A 152 -40.64 23.73 11.19
N VAL A 153 -41.68 24.16 11.89
CA VAL A 153 -43.04 23.60 11.84
C VAL A 153 -43.91 24.63 11.15
N THR A 154 -44.46 24.29 10.02
CA THR A 154 -45.37 25.18 9.26
C THR A 154 -46.83 24.79 9.57
N LEU A 155 -47.60 25.74 10.06
CA LEU A 155 -49.02 25.57 10.37
C LEU A 155 -49.88 26.28 9.33
N PRO A 156 -51.09 25.76 8.98
CA PRO A 156 -52.02 26.51 8.15
C PRO A 156 -52.42 27.80 8.84
N ALA A 157 -52.70 28.82 8.06
CA ALA A 157 -53.29 30.04 8.59
C ALA A 157 -54.61 29.72 9.28
N GLN A 158 -54.77 30.20 10.53
CA GLN A 158 -56.03 30.09 11.27
C GLN A 158 -56.98 31.06 10.59
N GLN A 159 -58.11 30.56 10.04
CA GLN A 159 -59.25 31.44 9.66
C GLN A 159 -59.84 31.96 10.96
N ASP A 160 -59.31 33.06 11.45
CA ASP A 160 -59.98 33.83 12.49
C ASP A 160 -61.01 34.73 11.80
N ASP A 161 -62.27 34.48 12.13
CA ASP A 161 -63.51 35.27 11.97
C ASP A 161 -63.63 36.23 10.76
N ALA A 162 -64.72 35.98 10.04
CA ALA A 162 -65.29 36.80 9.03
C ALA A 162 -65.39 38.27 9.44
N ASN A 163 -64.40 39.06 9.10
CA ASN A 163 -64.49 40.49 8.79
C ASN A 163 -63.05 41.06 8.76
N GLN A 164 -62.49 41.18 7.59
CA GLN A 164 -61.68 42.31 7.14
C GLN A 164 -60.87 41.96 5.89
N ASP A 165 -61.04 42.80 4.91
CA ASP A 165 -60.18 43.08 3.76
C ASP A 165 -59.52 41.97 2.99
N GLN A 166 -60.03 41.75 1.75
CA GLN A 166 -59.61 40.82 0.73
C GLN A 166 -58.17 40.96 0.17
N ASN A 167 -57.24 41.57 0.93
CA ASN A 167 -55.88 41.80 0.42
C ASN A 167 -54.76 41.41 1.39
N GLN A 168 -55.02 40.56 2.43
CA GLN A 168 -53.92 40.03 3.26
C GLN A 168 -53.53 38.66 2.76
N VAL A 169 -52.30 38.59 2.22
CA VAL A 169 -51.60 37.36 1.97
C VAL A 169 -51.61 36.53 3.27
N SER A 170 -52.26 35.39 3.24
CA SER A 170 -52.34 34.43 4.36
C SER A 170 -50.93 34.08 4.83
N THR A 171 -50.44 34.77 5.85
CA THR A 171 -49.12 34.52 6.46
C THR A 171 -49.19 33.18 7.19
N GLN A 172 -48.53 32.17 6.59
CA GLN A 172 -48.37 30.87 7.25
C GLN A 172 -47.68 31.05 8.60
N ARG A 173 -48.29 30.63 9.70
CA ARG A 173 -47.67 30.60 11.01
C ARG A 173 -46.51 29.61 10.98
N GLN A 174 -45.33 30.06 11.34
CA GLN A 174 -44.14 29.21 11.49
C GLN A 174 -43.74 29.16 12.96
N TRP A 175 -43.39 27.96 13.40
CA TRP A 175 -42.79 27.74 14.72
C TRP A 175 -41.41 27.08 14.52
N LEU A 176 -40.52 27.30 15.51
CA LEU A 176 -39.23 26.61 15.57
C LEU A 176 -39.30 25.58 16.71
N LEU A 177 -39.25 24.31 16.31
CA LEU A 177 -39.07 23.19 17.24
C LEU A 177 -37.59 23.05 17.57
N VAL A 178 -37.27 23.00 18.87
CA VAL A 178 -35.94 22.68 19.39
C VAL A 178 -36.05 21.44 20.26
N VAL A 179 -35.19 20.46 19.97
CA VAL A 179 -35.12 19.19 20.70
C VAL A 179 -33.72 19.04 21.27
N SER A 180 -33.61 18.76 22.55
CA SER A 180 -32.37 18.51 23.28
C SER A 180 -32.19 17.01 23.49
N GLU A 181 -31.07 16.45 23.09
CA GLU A 181 -30.70 15.04 23.29
C GLU A 181 -29.29 14.90 23.85
N ALA A 182 -28.99 13.75 24.43
CA ALA A 182 -27.64 13.43 24.86
C ALA A 182 -26.70 13.27 23.67
N LEU A 183 -25.42 13.57 23.88
CA LEU A 183 -24.41 13.28 22.85
C LEU A 183 -24.36 11.75 22.60
N PRO A 184 -24.49 11.29 21.36
CA PRO A 184 -24.37 9.87 21.05
C PRO A 184 -22.99 9.33 21.44
N THR A 185 -22.96 8.14 22.04
CA THR A 185 -21.71 7.46 22.35
C THR A 185 -21.11 6.83 21.10
N PRO A 186 -19.80 7.00 20.84
CA PRO A 186 -19.17 6.38 19.68
C PRO A 186 -19.15 4.86 19.81
N THR A 187 -19.45 4.14 18.74
CA THR A 187 -19.30 2.69 18.69
C THR A 187 -17.84 2.34 18.52
N VAL A 188 -17.33 1.41 19.34
CA VAL A 188 -15.93 0.99 19.34
C VAL A 188 -15.83 -0.49 18.98
N TYR A 189 -14.87 -0.82 18.15
CA TYR A 189 -14.58 -2.17 17.70
C TYR A 189 -13.14 -2.57 18.07
N GLY A 190 -12.92 -3.85 18.23
CA GLY A 190 -11.62 -4.43 18.58
C GLY A 190 -11.30 -4.35 20.07
N ASP A 191 -10.82 -5.46 20.61
CA ASP A 191 -10.57 -5.62 22.04
C ASP A 191 -9.52 -4.64 22.58
N GLY A 192 -9.77 -4.16 23.81
CA GLY A 192 -8.89 -3.25 24.53
C GLY A 192 -8.82 -1.84 23.96
N ARG A 193 -9.73 -1.45 23.06
CA ARG A 193 -9.78 -0.11 22.48
C ARG A 193 -10.78 0.78 23.25
N THR A 194 -10.37 2.02 23.46
CA THR A 194 -11.21 3.07 24.03
C THR A 194 -11.38 4.19 23.00
N ALA A 195 -12.60 4.71 22.88
CA ALA A 195 -12.88 5.93 22.12
C ALA A 195 -13.41 7.00 23.09
N ARG A 196 -12.93 8.23 22.92
CA ARG A 196 -13.38 9.42 23.62
C ARG A 196 -13.83 10.47 22.62
N VAL A 197 -14.95 11.10 22.89
CA VAL A 197 -15.35 12.31 22.17
C VAL A 197 -14.92 13.50 23.06
N LEU A 198 -14.05 14.32 22.49
CA LEU A 198 -13.45 15.46 23.16
C LEU A 198 -14.08 16.76 22.65
N ASP A 199 -14.20 17.76 23.51
CA ASP A 199 -14.49 19.13 23.09
C ASP A 199 -13.20 19.88 22.69
N ALA A 200 -13.35 21.11 22.24
CA ALA A 200 -12.22 21.96 21.84
C ALA A 200 -11.22 22.24 22.98
N SER A 201 -11.59 22.02 24.26
CA SER A 201 -10.70 22.15 25.42
C SER A 201 -9.91 20.87 25.72
N GLY A 202 -10.30 19.74 25.12
CA GLY A 202 -9.74 18.41 25.39
C GLY A 202 -10.48 17.67 26.51
N THR A 203 -11.63 18.21 26.98
CA THR A 203 -12.46 17.55 27.98
C THR A 203 -13.23 16.41 27.31
N ALA A 204 -13.23 15.22 27.93
CA ALA A 204 -13.97 14.08 27.44
C ALA A 204 -15.47 14.25 27.73
N LEU A 205 -16.28 14.25 26.68
CA LEU A 205 -17.74 14.37 26.73
C LEU A 205 -18.43 13.01 26.74
N ALA A 206 -17.89 12.06 26.06
CA ALA A 206 -18.34 10.67 26.02
C ALA A 206 -17.13 9.75 25.95
N THR A 207 -17.22 8.60 26.62
CA THR A 207 -16.18 7.58 26.62
C THR A 207 -16.83 6.21 26.45
N THR A 208 -16.31 5.41 25.53
CA THR A 208 -16.75 4.03 25.31
C THR A 208 -15.52 3.14 25.21
N THR A 209 -15.57 1.98 25.85
CA THR A 209 -14.49 1.00 25.83
C THR A 209 -15.04 -0.36 25.38
N HIS A 210 -14.33 -1.05 24.51
CA HIS A 210 -14.64 -2.41 24.11
C HIS A 210 -13.62 -3.38 24.73
N GLY A 211 -14.10 -4.39 25.44
CA GLY A 211 -13.25 -5.33 26.17
C GLY A 211 -12.64 -4.73 27.45
N THR A 212 -11.56 -5.33 27.92
CA THR A 212 -10.82 -4.87 29.11
C THR A 212 -9.97 -3.65 28.77
N ALA A 213 -10.30 -2.51 29.35
CA ALA A 213 -9.53 -1.28 29.13
C ALA A 213 -8.08 -1.43 29.63
N SER A 214 -7.15 -0.92 28.82
CA SER A 214 -5.79 -0.66 29.31
C SER A 214 -5.82 0.37 30.46
N PRO A 215 -4.98 0.24 31.50
CA PRO A 215 -4.99 1.18 32.63
C PRO A 215 -4.84 2.62 32.15
N ALA A 216 -5.79 3.44 32.53
CA ALA A 216 -5.97 4.83 32.07
C ALA A 216 -4.81 5.78 32.44
N ALA A 217 -3.93 5.39 33.33
CA ALA A 217 -2.84 6.22 33.84
C ALA A 217 -1.80 6.62 32.76
N ALA A 218 -1.71 5.84 31.68
CA ALA A 218 -0.75 6.11 30.60
C ALA A 218 -1.20 7.19 29.59
N ASP A 219 -2.47 7.66 29.68
CA ASP A 219 -3.10 8.39 28.58
C ASP A 219 -3.42 9.85 28.90
N SER A 220 -2.94 10.39 30.01
CA SER A 220 -3.29 11.75 30.49
C SER A 220 -2.92 12.88 29.51
N GLY A 221 -1.93 12.69 28.67
CA GLY A 221 -1.50 13.66 27.66
C GLY A 221 -2.15 13.55 26.29
N LEU A 222 -2.79 12.41 25.97
CA LEU A 222 -3.36 12.16 24.64
C LEU A 222 -4.53 13.08 24.28
N PRO A 223 -5.52 13.37 25.17
CA PRO A 223 -6.61 14.27 24.85
C PRO A 223 -6.14 15.68 24.48
N SER A 224 -5.23 16.25 25.25
CA SER A 224 -4.66 17.58 24.98
C SER A 224 -3.77 17.61 23.72
N ALA A 225 -3.06 16.52 23.41
CA ALA A 225 -2.28 16.37 22.18
C ALA A 225 -3.19 16.27 20.97
N ALA A 226 -4.28 15.49 21.04
CA ALA A 226 -5.25 15.33 19.97
C ALA A 226 -5.95 16.64 19.61
N THR A 227 -6.45 17.38 20.61
CA THR A 227 -7.12 18.68 20.37
C THR A 227 -6.15 19.75 19.88
N ARG A 228 -4.90 19.73 20.31
CA ARG A 228 -3.86 20.64 19.79
C ARG A 228 -3.54 20.31 18.34
N ALA A 229 -3.41 19.04 17.99
CA ALA A 229 -3.18 18.60 16.61
C ALA A 229 -4.36 18.94 15.70
N ALA A 230 -5.60 18.75 16.18
CA ALA A 230 -6.81 19.12 15.46
C ALA A 230 -6.89 20.63 15.21
N LYS A 231 -6.56 21.47 16.18
CA LYS A 231 -6.48 22.93 15.99
C LYS A 231 -5.39 23.35 15.00
N GLY A 232 -4.26 22.64 14.99
CA GLY A 232 -3.13 22.92 14.11
C GLY A 232 -3.40 22.58 12.63
N SER A 233 -4.39 21.74 12.34
CA SER A 233 -4.78 21.37 10.97
C SER A 233 -5.65 22.42 10.26
N GLY A 234 -6.03 23.50 10.95
CA GLY A 234 -6.80 24.61 10.39
C GLY A 234 -8.25 24.23 10.07
N SER A 235 -8.76 24.75 8.95
CA SER A 235 -10.15 24.56 8.52
C SER A 235 -10.37 23.26 7.72
N ASP A 236 -9.43 22.35 7.73
CA ASP A 236 -9.59 21.04 7.05
C ASP A 236 -10.56 20.17 7.86
N SER A 237 -11.79 20.07 7.36
CA SER A 237 -12.89 19.37 8.02
C SER A 237 -12.66 17.86 8.17
N ASP A 238 -11.75 17.28 7.38
CA ASP A 238 -11.44 15.85 7.38
C ASP A 238 -10.11 15.54 8.07
N ALA A 239 -9.59 16.49 8.85
CA ALA A 239 -8.32 16.34 9.52
C ALA A 239 -8.31 15.16 10.49
N SER A 240 -7.31 14.32 10.32
CA SER A 240 -7.08 13.17 11.18
C SER A 240 -5.57 12.87 11.30
N GLY A 241 -5.18 12.21 12.37
CA GLY A 241 -3.78 11.86 12.58
C GLY A 241 -3.60 10.76 13.61
N SER A 242 -2.36 10.32 13.78
CA SER A 242 -1.98 9.35 14.80
C SER A 242 -1.06 9.97 15.85
N LEU A 243 -1.13 9.45 17.06
CA LEU A 243 -0.31 9.85 18.20
C LEU A 243 0.25 8.60 18.89
N LEU A 244 1.44 8.73 19.42
CA LEU A 244 2.05 7.69 20.25
C LEU A 244 2.02 8.16 21.70
N GLY A 245 1.36 7.39 22.54
CA GLY A 245 1.28 7.63 23.97
C GLY A 245 2.44 6.98 24.74
N ALA A 246 2.23 6.80 26.03
CA ALA A 246 3.21 6.22 26.93
C ALA A 246 3.63 4.81 26.49
N ALA A 247 4.89 4.50 26.69
CA ALA A 247 5.47 3.18 26.51
C ALA A 247 5.72 2.55 27.88
N THR A 248 5.40 1.28 28.02
CA THR A 248 5.88 0.38 29.07
C THR A 248 6.86 -0.59 28.45
N ASP A 249 7.54 -1.42 29.25
CA ASP A 249 8.59 -2.34 28.77
C ASP A 249 8.14 -3.27 27.63
N SER A 250 6.87 -3.63 27.58
CA SER A 250 6.32 -4.57 26.61
C SER A 250 5.18 -4.03 25.73
N ARG A 251 4.65 -2.85 26.03
CA ARG A 251 3.47 -2.28 25.33
C ARG A 251 3.63 -0.78 25.12
N ARG A 252 3.03 -0.26 24.06
CA ARG A 252 2.92 1.18 23.81
C ARG A 252 1.49 1.55 23.47
N THR A 253 1.01 2.66 24.01
CA THR A 253 -0.29 3.21 23.62
C THR A 253 -0.18 3.85 22.23
N VAL A 254 -1.06 3.44 21.33
CA VAL A 254 -1.22 4.00 19.99
C VAL A 254 -2.60 4.63 19.93
N ALA A 255 -2.68 5.86 19.45
CA ALA A 255 -3.91 6.61 19.35
C ALA A 255 -4.10 7.18 17.95
N GLY A 256 -5.36 7.22 17.50
CA GLY A 256 -5.81 7.98 16.36
C GLY A 256 -6.71 9.13 16.82
N TRP A 257 -6.68 10.25 16.13
CA TRP A 257 -7.61 11.35 16.33
C TRP A 257 -8.22 11.80 15.02
N ALA A 258 -9.46 12.29 15.04
CA ALA A 258 -10.12 12.87 13.89
C ALA A 258 -11.13 13.93 14.31
N GLN A 259 -11.29 14.98 13.51
CA GLN A 259 -12.35 15.97 13.69
C GLN A 259 -13.69 15.39 13.27
N VAL A 260 -14.77 15.79 13.97
CA VAL A 260 -16.13 15.47 13.57
C VAL A 260 -16.60 16.54 12.59
N ALA A 261 -16.27 16.31 11.31
CA ALA A 261 -16.52 17.25 10.23
C ALA A 261 -18.02 17.55 10.02
N SER A 262 -18.34 18.77 9.55
CA SER A 262 -19.68 19.09 9.04
C SER A 262 -19.89 18.45 7.66
N THR A 263 -21.05 17.81 7.43
CA THR A 263 -21.44 17.29 6.11
C THR A 263 -22.07 18.35 5.21
N THR A 264 -22.40 19.51 5.72
CA THR A 264 -22.85 20.67 4.96
C THR A 264 -21.64 21.36 4.34
N GLY A 265 -21.66 21.57 3.04
CA GLY A 265 -20.54 21.92 2.15
C GLY A 265 -19.57 23.03 2.60
N PRO A 266 -18.52 23.27 1.82
CA PRO A 266 -17.46 24.21 2.18
C PRO A 266 -18.03 25.63 2.34
N GLY A 267 -17.95 26.17 3.56
CA GLY A 267 -18.42 27.52 3.89
C GLY A 267 -19.45 27.58 5.04
N ASP A 268 -19.96 26.46 5.50
CA ASP A 268 -20.85 26.42 6.65
C ASP A 268 -20.03 26.34 7.94
N THR A 269 -20.10 27.39 8.76
CA THR A 269 -19.29 27.60 9.97
C THR A 269 -19.76 26.76 11.17
N ASP A 270 -20.49 25.70 10.94
CA ASP A 270 -21.11 24.89 11.98
C ASP A 270 -20.27 23.67 12.39
N ASP A 271 -19.02 23.91 12.66
CA ASP A 271 -18.14 22.95 13.33
C ASP A 271 -18.63 22.77 14.78
N LEU A 272 -18.98 21.52 15.14
CA LEU A 272 -19.36 21.17 16.51
C LEU A 272 -18.17 21.28 17.48
N GLY A 273 -16.95 21.51 16.96
CA GLY A 273 -15.71 21.55 17.75
C GLY A 273 -15.40 20.23 18.45
N LEU A 274 -15.89 19.11 17.92
CA LEU A 274 -15.71 17.79 18.50
C LEU A 274 -14.53 17.07 17.84
N VAL A 275 -13.73 16.40 18.67
CA VAL A 275 -12.64 15.54 18.22
C VAL A 275 -12.85 14.13 18.76
N VAL A 276 -12.81 13.14 17.91
CA VAL A 276 -12.79 11.73 18.31
C VAL A 276 -11.34 11.31 18.53
N LEU A 277 -11.06 10.72 19.68
CA LEU A 277 -9.78 10.11 20.04
C LEU A 277 -10.01 8.63 20.30
N THR A 278 -9.40 7.76 19.48
CA THR A 278 -9.37 6.31 19.71
C THR A 278 -7.98 5.89 20.15
N PHE A 279 -7.86 4.97 21.10
CA PHE A 279 -6.55 4.46 21.51
C PHE A 279 -6.62 3.07 22.09
N ARG A 280 -5.50 2.37 22.00
CA ARG A 280 -5.28 1.05 22.62
C ARG A 280 -3.81 0.82 22.95
N ALA A 281 -3.52 -0.10 23.88
CA ALA A 281 -2.17 -0.57 24.15
C ALA A 281 -1.80 -1.71 23.19
N VAL A 282 -0.75 -1.51 22.43
CA VAL A 282 -0.23 -2.46 21.46
C VAL A 282 1.03 -3.10 22.01
N PRO A 283 1.19 -4.44 21.96
CA PRO A 283 2.45 -5.07 22.35
C PRO A 283 3.56 -4.57 21.42
N LEU A 284 4.66 -4.17 22.01
CA LEU A 284 5.88 -3.92 21.26
C LEU A 284 6.36 -5.26 20.73
N THR A 285 6.47 -5.39 19.42
CA THR A 285 6.91 -6.64 18.81
C THR A 285 8.35 -6.91 19.18
N THR A 286 8.56 -7.78 20.15
CA THR A 286 9.87 -8.34 20.53
C THR A 286 10.33 -9.42 19.56
N THR A 287 9.46 -9.89 18.70
CA THR A 287 9.73 -10.88 17.64
C THR A 287 10.22 -10.24 16.33
N ALA A 288 10.91 -9.11 16.40
CA ALA A 288 11.84 -8.82 15.32
C ALA A 288 12.91 -9.91 15.39
N VAL A 289 12.88 -10.87 14.47
CA VAL A 289 14.06 -11.70 14.22
C VAL A 289 15.20 -10.71 14.03
N ASP A 290 16.10 -10.69 14.99
CA ASP A 290 17.23 -9.74 14.96
C ASP A 290 18.17 -10.18 13.83
N TYR A 291 17.89 -9.67 12.63
CA TYR A 291 18.73 -9.91 11.46
C TYR A 291 20.03 -9.08 11.51
N SER A 292 20.24 -8.24 12.53
CA SER A 292 21.43 -7.38 12.61
C SER A 292 22.71 -8.20 12.72
N GLY A 293 22.70 -9.25 13.52
CA GLY A 293 23.81 -10.20 13.63
C GLY A 293 24.07 -10.93 12.31
N PHE A 294 23.01 -11.40 11.64
CA PHE A 294 23.12 -12.05 10.34
C PHE A 294 23.56 -11.06 9.25
N ALA A 295 23.04 -9.84 9.25
CA ALA A 295 23.46 -8.78 8.32
C ALA A 295 24.94 -8.46 8.44
N LEU A 296 25.43 -8.32 9.66
CA LEU A 296 26.84 -8.06 9.95
C LEU A 296 27.74 -9.22 9.50
N GLN A 297 27.32 -10.47 9.77
CA GLN A 297 28.04 -11.67 9.33
C GLN A 297 28.05 -11.78 7.80
N ALA A 298 26.91 -11.57 7.13
CA ALA A 298 26.81 -11.61 5.69
C ALA A 298 27.64 -10.50 5.02
N ALA A 299 27.57 -9.27 5.53
CA ALA A 299 28.39 -8.16 5.05
C ALA A 299 29.87 -8.39 5.30
N GLY A 300 30.25 -8.89 6.50
CA GLY A 300 31.63 -9.26 6.82
C GLY A 300 32.17 -10.33 5.87
N ALA A 301 31.39 -11.36 5.58
CA ALA A 301 31.76 -12.40 4.61
C ALA A 301 31.93 -11.84 3.19
N LEU A 302 31.08 -10.90 2.75
CA LEU A 302 31.24 -10.20 1.46
C LEU A 302 32.51 -9.35 1.41
N VAL A 303 32.84 -8.64 2.49
CA VAL A 303 34.09 -7.86 2.58
C VAL A 303 35.31 -8.78 2.48
N VAL A 304 35.31 -9.88 3.24
CA VAL A 304 36.41 -10.88 3.18
C VAL A 304 36.49 -11.46 1.76
N LEU A 305 35.38 -11.80 1.13
CA LEU A 305 35.34 -12.31 -0.24
C LEU A 305 35.87 -11.28 -1.26
N ALA A 306 35.49 -10.00 -1.11
CA ALA A 306 35.97 -8.91 -1.97
C ALA A 306 37.50 -8.74 -1.83
N LEU A 307 38.03 -8.82 -0.60
CA LEU A 307 39.46 -8.76 -0.32
C LEU A 307 40.20 -9.97 -0.93
N LEU A 308 39.68 -11.18 -0.73
CA LEU A 308 40.27 -12.40 -1.27
C LEU A 308 40.29 -12.40 -2.81
N LEU A 309 39.17 -11.97 -3.42
CA LEU A 309 39.07 -11.87 -4.87
C LEU A 309 40.00 -10.77 -5.42
N GLY A 310 40.04 -9.61 -4.76
CA GLY A 310 40.98 -8.52 -5.10
C GLY A 310 42.42 -8.95 -4.99
N LEU A 311 42.77 -9.64 -3.92
CA LEU A 311 44.12 -10.19 -3.70
C LEU A 311 44.49 -11.25 -4.75
N ALA A 312 43.54 -12.17 -5.03
CA ALA A 312 43.72 -13.19 -6.08
C ALA A 312 43.94 -12.56 -7.46
N LEU A 313 43.14 -11.58 -7.84
CA LEU A 313 43.32 -10.86 -9.09
C LEU A 313 44.60 -10.06 -9.13
N HIS A 314 45.04 -9.48 -8.00
CA HIS A 314 46.31 -8.80 -7.90
C HIS A 314 47.49 -9.77 -8.10
N PHE A 315 47.54 -10.88 -7.39
CA PHE A 315 48.67 -11.82 -7.44
C PHE A 315 48.66 -12.65 -8.75
N PHE A 316 47.53 -13.10 -9.24
CA PHE A 316 47.44 -13.95 -10.41
C PHE A 316 47.35 -13.20 -11.74
N LEU A 317 46.86 -11.95 -11.76
CA LEU A 317 46.67 -11.21 -13.01
C LEU A 317 47.53 -9.93 -13.05
N GLN A 318 47.44 -9.03 -12.09
CA GLN A 318 48.10 -7.73 -12.17
C GLN A 318 49.64 -7.83 -12.06
N ARG A 319 50.14 -8.53 -11.04
CA ARG A 319 51.58 -8.67 -10.78
C ARG A 319 52.31 -9.41 -11.92
N PRO A 320 51.86 -10.58 -12.42
CA PRO A 320 52.51 -11.26 -13.55
C PRO A 320 52.45 -10.47 -14.88
N LEU A 321 51.34 -9.74 -15.11
CA LEU A 321 51.23 -8.90 -16.30
C LEU A 321 52.23 -7.74 -16.27
N LEU A 322 52.44 -7.11 -15.11
CA LEU A 322 53.44 -6.06 -14.94
C LEU A 322 54.85 -6.59 -15.21
N TRP A 323 55.17 -7.79 -14.71
CA TRP A 323 56.43 -8.43 -14.97
C TRP A 323 56.65 -8.72 -16.45
N LEU A 324 55.64 -9.21 -17.16
CA LEU A 324 55.70 -9.42 -18.61
C LEU A 324 55.87 -8.10 -19.35
N TYR A 325 55.17 -7.07 -18.99
CA TYR A 325 55.29 -5.74 -19.57
C TYR A 325 56.75 -5.21 -19.45
N LEU A 326 57.32 -5.26 -18.24
CA LEU A 326 58.70 -4.84 -17.99
C LEU A 326 59.73 -5.71 -18.76
N SER A 327 59.51 -7.02 -18.81
CA SER A 327 60.38 -7.95 -19.51
C SER A 327 60.32 -7.78 -21.03
N ALA A 328 59.13 -7.61 -21.61
CA ALA A 328 58.99 -7.34 -23.03
C ALA A 328 59.61 -6.01 -23.47
N GLY A 329 59.42 -4.94 -22.62
CA GLY A 329 60.03 -3.64 -22.85
C GLY A 329 61.58 -3.69 -22.77
N ARG A 330 62.12 -4.46 -21.84
CA ARG A 330 63.57 -4.70 -21.69
C ARG A 330 64.12 -5.43 -22.89
N LEU A 331 63.48 -6.54 -23.30
CA LEU A 331 63.90 -7.30 -24.47
C LEU A 331 63.82 -6.48 -25.79
N ALA A 332 62.81 -5.62 -25.94
CA ALA A 332 62.71 -4.73 -27.09
C ALA A 332 63.86 -3.73 -27.17
N ARG A 333 64.25 -3.11 -26.01
CA ARG A 333 65.40 -2.21 -25.98
C ARG A 333 66.69 -2.96 -26.33
N GLY A 334 66.96 -4.12 -25.70
CA GLY A 334 68.11 -4.93 -25.98
C GLY A 334 68.16 -5.51 -27.40
N ALA A 335 66.97 -5.55 -28.10
CA ALA A 335 66.90 -5.97 -29.51
C ALA A 335 67.19 -4.81 -30.50
N THR A 336 66.95 -3.54 -30.11
CA THR A 336 67.07 -2.36 -30.98
C THR A 336 68.29 -1.51 -30.76
N GLU A 337 68.97 -1.67 -29.59
CA GLU A 337 70.20 -0.95 -29.22
C GLU A 337 71.42 -1.84 -29.50
N ASP A 338 72.55 -1.23 -29.90
CA ASP A 338 73.81 -1.90 -30.07
C ASP A 338 74.76 -1.50 -28.90
N GLY A 339 75.51 -2.44 -28.35
CA GLY A 339 76.51 -2.16 -27.35
C GLY A 339 76.42 -2.99 -26.05
N PRO A 340 77.22 -2.71 -25.04
CA PRO A 340 77.28 -3.48 -23.80
C PRO A 340 75.97 -3.43 -22.97
N THR A 341 75.25 -2.33 -23.06
CA THR A 341 73.91 -2.15 -22.40
C THR A 341 72.86 -3.08 -23.00
N ALA A 342 72.88 -3.27 -24.32
CA ALA A 342 71.98 -4.21 -25.01
C ALA A 342 72.23 -5.67 -24.54
N TRP A 343 73.49 -6.05 -24.38
CA TRP A 343 73.87 -7.35 -23.87
C TRP A 343 73.46 -7.59 -22.44
N GLU A 344 73.59 -6.59 -21.57
CA GLU A 344 73.12 -6.66 -20.18
C GLU A 344 71.60 -6.83 -20.09
N GLU A 345 70.83 -6.10 -20.89
CA GLU A 345 69.36 -6.22 -20.96
C GLU A 345 68.88 -7.61 -21.44
N LEU A 346 69.63 -8.22 -22.39
CA LEU A 346 69.32 -9.55 -22.92
C LEU A 346 69.81 -10.69 -22.03
N SER A 347 70.86 -10.49 -21.22
CA SER A 347 71.46 -11.54 -20.36
C SER A 347 70.50 -11.99 -19.22
N ARG A 348 69.61 -11.13 -18.76
CA ARG A 348 68.70 -11.43 -17.65
C ARG A 348 67.54 -12.31 -18.12
N PRO A 349 67.28 -13.48 -17.51
CA PRO A 349 66.23 -14.38 -17.92
C PRO A 349 64.83 -13.75 -17.69
N VAL A 350 63.86 -14.13 -18.52
CA VAL A 350 62.46 -13.74 -18.37
C VAL A 350 61.80 -14.64 -17.34
N PRO A 351 61.22 -14.09 -16.26
CA PRO A 351 60.57 -14.91 -15.25
C PRO A 351 59.31 -15.57 -15.83
N VAL A 352 59.30 -16.91 -15.86
CA VAL A 352 58.18 -17.72 -16.36
C VAL A 352 57.18 -17.98 -15.23
N ASN A 353 56.75 -16.91 -14.56
CA ASN A 353 55.79 -16.99 -13.46
C ASN A 353 54.39 -16.69 -13.95
N GLY A 354 53.40 -17.45 -13.47
CA GLY A 354 51.99 -17.25 -13.79
C GLY A 354 51.27 -18.53 -14.19
N ILE A 355 49.96 -18.41 -14.44
CA ILE A 355 49.08 -19.50 -14.81
C ILE A 355 48.48 -19.17 -16.18
N GLY A 356 48.17 -20.17 -16.99
CA GLY A 356 47.44 -20.00 -18.24
C GLY A 356 48.20 -19.19 -19.33
N GLU A 357 47.55 -18.18 -19.89
CA GLU A 357 48.04 -17.37 -21.01
C GLU A 357 49.29 -16.54 -20.65
N LEU A 358 49.45 -16.05 -19.40
CA LEU A 358 50.64 -15.30 -18.96
C LEU A 358 51.86 -16.19 -18.89
N ALA A 359 51.74 -17.44 -18.42
CA ALA A 359 52.84 -18.38 -18.39
C ALA A 359 53.27 -18.80 -19.83
N ARG A 360 52.33 -18.88 -20.76
CA ARG A 360 52.58 -19.15 -22.18
C ARG A 360 53.38 -17.98 -22.79
N THR A 361 52.91 -16.75 -22.59
CA THR A 361 53.58 -15.54 -23.06
C THR A 361 55.02 -15.44 -22.49
N GLY A 362 55.18 -15.71 -21.16
CA GLY A 362 56.49 -15.68 -20.51
C GLY A 362 57.46 -16.71 -21.11
N ARG A 363 57.03 -17.95 -21.36
CA ARG A 363 57.85 -18.99 -22.01
C ARG A 363 58.23 -18.63 -23.45
N ALA A 364 57.28 -18.08 -24.18
CA ALA A 364 57.56 -17.65 -25.56
C ALA A 364 58.52 -16.45 -25.60
N LEU A 365 58.41 -15.48 -24.66
CA LEU A 365 59.34 -14.37 -24.50
C LEU A 365 60.76 -14.85 -24.11
N GLU A 366 60.88 -15.87 -23.28
CA GLU A 366 62.17 -16.46 -22.91
C GLU A 366 62.80 -17.18 -24.12
N SER A 367 61.99 -17.86 -24.97
CA SER A 367 62.44 -18.42 -26.21
C SER A 367 62.95 -17.33 -27.18
N LEU A 368 62.22 -16.23 -27.33
CA LEU A 368 62.66 -15.08 -28.13
C LEU A 368 63.94 -14.45 -27.61
N ARG A 369 64.11 -14.34 -26.29
CA ARG A 369 65.36 -13.90 -25.67
C ARG A 369 66.56 -14.78 -26.10
N ARG A 370 66.40 -16.11 -26.02
CA ARG A 370 67.45 -17.07 -26.45
C ARG A 370 67.73 -17.00 -27.95
N GLN A 371 66.69 -16.75 -28.79
CA GLN A 371 66.88 -16.51 -30.20
C GLN A 371 67.66 -15.21 -30.48
N LEU A 372 67.37 -14.12 -29.70
CA LEU A 372 68.13 -12.87 -29.82
C LEU A 372 69.59 -13.03 -29.38
N LEU A 373 69.91 -13.93 -28.44
CA LEU A 373 71.25 -14.25 -28.03
C LEU A 373 71.96 -15.25 -28.99
N GLY A 374 71.23 -15.84 -29.92
CA GLY A 374 71.77 -16.89 -30.82
C GLY A 374 71.91 -18.26 -30.13
N GLU A 375 71.40 -18.43 -28.91
CA GLU A 375 71.48 -19.67 -28.13
C GLU A 375 70.52 -20.78 -28.62
N SER A 376 69.44 -20.43 -29.29
CA SER A 376 68.44 -21.39 -29.79
C SER A 376 67.75 -20.94 -31.08
N GLY A 377 67.37 -21.89 -31.90
CA GLY A 377 66.53 -21.65 -33.08
C GLY A 377 65.06 -21.49 -32.73
N PRO A 378 64.22 -21.28 -33.79
CA PRO A 378 62.75 -21.21 -33.59
C PRO A 378 62.22 -22.49 -32.93
N GLN A 379 61.40 -22.34 -31.90
CA GLN A 379 60.80 -23.47 -31.17
C GLN A 379 59.28 -23.48 -31.30
N GLU A 380 58.73 -24.59 -31.74
CA GLU A 380 57.29 -24.82 -31.73
C GLU A 380 56.81 -25.18 -30.31
N PHE A 381 55.81 -24.47 -29.82
CA PHE A 381 55.22 -24.72 -28.52
C PHE A 381 54.02 -25.67 -28.67
N PRO A 382 54.03 -26.85 -28.01
CA PRO A 382 52.87 -27.73 -28.02
C PRO A 382 51.68 -27.02 -27.37
N VAL A 383 50.49 -27.06 -28.03
CA VAL A 383 49.25 -26.46 -27.53
C VAL A 383 48.76 -27.27 -26.33
N ARG A 384 49.32 -26.98 -25.15
CA ARG A 384 48.80 -27.55 -23.88
C ARG A 384 47.52 -26.82 -23.51
N ARG A 385 46.38 -27.54 -23.51
CA ARG A 385 45.07 -27.06 -23.03
C ARG A 385 45.05 -27.10 -21.51
N GLY A 386 45.71 -26.17 -20.83
CA GLY A 386 45.59 -25.95 -19.38
C GLY A 386 44.43 -24.99 -19.02
N PRO A 387 43.99 -24.94 -17.75
CA PRO A 387 43.01 -23.98 -17.33
C PRO A 387 43.57 -22.58 -17.52
N GLY A 388 42.95 -21.81 -18.41
CA GLY A 388 43.34 -20.43 -18.70
C GLY A 388 42.55 -19.44 -17.81
N TYR A 389 42.81 -18.12 -17.98
CA TYR A 389 42.08 -17.06 -17.21
C TYR A 389 40.57 -17.08 -17.43
N ARG A 390 40.06 -17.80 -18.44
CA ARG A 390 38.64 -18.11 -18.55
C ARG A 390 38.13 -18.87 -17.33
N ALA A 391 38.88 -19.83 -16.81
CA ALA A 391 38.51 -20.55 -15.59
C ALA A 391 38.41 -19.61 -14.39
N LEU A 392 39.35 -18.65 -14.28
CA LEU A 392 39.30 -17.65 -13.18
C LEU A 392 38.05 -16.74 -13.30
N ALA A 393 37.69 -16.32 -14.52
CA ALA A 393 36.46 -15.55 -14.74
C ALA A 393 35.22 -16.37 -14.39
N TRP A 394 35.17 -17.67 -14.79
CA TRP A 394 34.06 -18.56 -14.40
C TRP A 394 33.98 -18.82 -12.91
N VAL A 395 35.13 -18.93 -12.22
CA VAL A 395 35.17 -19.00 -10.76
C VAL A 395 34.62 -17.72 -10.14
N GLY A 396 34.95 -16.54 -10.67
CA GLY A 396 34.37 -15.28 -10.22
C GLY A 396 32.86 -15.22 -10.39
N VAL A 397 32.34 -15.65 -11.56
CA VAL A 397 30.88 -15.77 -11.80
C VAL A 397 30.25 -16.74 -10.80
N LEU A 398 30.83 -17.92 -10.64
CA LEU A 398 30.34 -18.94 -9.70
C LEU A 398 30.28 -18.42 -8.27
N VAL A 399 31.29 -17.69 -7.83
CA VAL A 399 31.34 -17.08 -6.50
C VAL A 399 30.22 -16.07 -6.33
N VAL A 400 29.99 -15.18 -7.30
CA VAL A 400 28.88 -14.22 -7.28
C VAL A 400 27.52 -14.92 -7.23
N VAL A 401 27.33 -15.94 -8.07
CA VAL A 401 26.08 -16.72 -8.12
C VAL A 401 25.86 -17.53 -6.82
N CYS A 402 26.91 -18.24 -6.35
CA CYS A 402 26.84 -19.01 -5.11
C CYS A 402 26.62 -18.16 -3.85
N TRP A 403 26.92 -16.88 -3.92
CA TRP A 403 26.60 -15.94 -2.84
C TRP A 403 25.18 -15.37 -2.98
N THR A 404 24.83 -14.84 -4.15
CA THR A 404 23.57 -14.12 -4.36
C THR A 404 22.35 -15.04 -4.35
N VAL A 405 22.44 -16.22 -4.94
CA VAL A 405 21.30 -17.15 -5.04
C VAL A 405 20.88 -17.71 -3.69
N PRO A 406 21.77 -18.25 -2.83
CA PRO A 406 21.40 -18.69 -1.48
C PRO A 406 20.87 -17.54 -0.61
N MET A 407 21.46 -16.35 -0.72
CA MET A 407 21.01 -15.19 0.06
C MET A 407 19.58 -14.77 -0.32
N ILE A 408 19.28 -14.68 -1.62
CA ILE A 408 17.91 -14.42 -2.10
C ILE A 408 16.98 -15.54 -1.62
N PHE A 409 17.43 -16.80 -1.68
CA PHE A 409 16.61 -17.96 -1.31
C PHE A 409 16.36 -18.05 0.20
N VAL A 410 17.34 -17.75 1.05
CA VAL A 410 17.19 -17.72 2.52
C VAL A 410 16.28 -16.58 2.95
N LEU A 411 16.43 -15.39 2.36
CA LEU A 411 15.60 -14.23 2.66
C LEU A 411 14.17 -14.38 2.13
N ASN A 412 13.97 -15.07 1.00
CA ASN A 412 12.64 -15.33 0.44
C ASN A 412 11.93 -16.53 1.09
N ARG A 413 12.60 -17.26 1.98
CA ARG A 413 12.01 -18.33 2.82
C ARG A 413 11.51 -17.85 4.17
N ALA A 414 11.71 -16.59 4.55
CA ALA A 414 11.07 -16.03 5.73
C ALA A 414 9.57 -16.26 5.61
N ASP A 415 9.00 -17.01 6.54
CA ASP A 415 7.58 -17.37 6.52
C ASP A 415 6.77 -16.06 6.64
N THR A 416 6.22 -15.59 5.52
CA THR A 416 5.52 -14.30 5.46
C THR A 416 4.34 -14.24 6.42
N THR A 417 3.86 -15.40 6.90
CA THR A 417 2.82 -15.47 7.93
C THR A 417 3.34 -15.01 9.29
N THR A 418 4.63 -15.19 9.58
CA THR A 418 5.28 -14.70 10.81
C THR A 418 5.85 -13.29 10.65
N ALA A 419 6.01 -12.81 9.41
CA ALA A 419 6.55 -11.48 9.11
C ALA A 419 5.53 -10.35 9.36
N VAL A 420 4.21 -10.66 9.35
CA VAL A 420 3.16 -9.67 9.63
C VAL A 420 2.85 -9.65 11.12
N PRO A 421 3.11 -8.54 11.83
CA PRO A 421 2.85 -8.47 13.26
C PRO A 421 1.36 -8.64 13.59
N ALA A 422 1.02 -9.38 14.64
CA ALA A 422 -0.35 -9.57 15.10
C ALA A 422 -1.17 -8.26 15.29
N PRO A 423 -0.57 -7.13 15.76
CA PRO A 423 -1.28 -5.87 15.82
C PRO A 423 -1.77 -5.34 14.46
N VAL A 424 -1.07 -5.64 13.35
CA VAL A 424 -1.49 -5.24 11.99
C VAL A 424 -2.73 -6.04 11.58
N LEU A 425 -2.74 -7.35 11.85
CA LEU A 425 -3.90 -8.21 11.61
C LEU A 425 -5.13 -7.71 12.39
N ALA A 426 -4.95 -7.40 13.68
CA ALA A 426 -6.03 -6.88 14.52
C ALA A 426 -6.55 -5.51 14.05
N VAL A 427 -5.70 -4.64 13.49
CA VAL A 427 -6.14 -3.38 12.87
C VAL A 427 -6.98 -3.67 11.63
N GLN A 428 -6.52 -4.55 10.74
CA GLN A 428 -7.27 -4.88 9.51
C GLN A 428 -8.63 -5.51 9.84
N GLN A 429 -8.67 -6.42 10.82
CA GLN A 429 -9.90 -7.00 11.33
C GLN A 429 -10.87 -5.93 11.81
N THR A 430 -10.42 -5.04 12.70
CA THR A 430 -11.26 -3.96 13.24
C THR A 430 -11.77 -3.02 12.14
N ARG A 431 -10.94 -2.68 11.16
CA ARG A 431 -11.35 -1.83 10.05
C ARG A 431 -12.39 -2.51 9.15
N THR A 432 -12.27 -3.83 8.99
CA THR A 432 -13.28 -4.63 8.27
C THR A 432 -14.61 -4.67 9.02
N GLU A 433 -14.57 -4.79 10.36
CA GLU A 433 -15.76 -4.68 11.21
C GLU A 433 -16.45 -3.30 11.09
N ILE A 434 -15.67 -2.24 11.09
CA ILE A 434 -16.19 -0.86 10.91
C ILE A 434 -16.81 -0.72 9.53
N ALA A 435 -16.17 -1.24 8.47
CA ALA A 435 -16.70 -1.22 7.12
C ALA A 435 -18.03 -2.01 7.04
N SER A 436 -18.09 -3.18 7.66
CA SER A 436 -19.30 -3.99 7.75
C SER A 436 -20.43 -3.25 8.46
N ASN A 437 -20.15 -2.69 9.64
CA ASN A 437 -21.15 -1.92 10.39
C ASN A 437 -21.67 -0.70 9.61
N ARG A 438 -20.81 -0.02 8.87
CA ARG A 438 -21.20 1.12 8.03
C ARG A 438 -22.15 0.72 6.92
N ILE A 439 -21.89 -0.41 6.24
CA ILE A 439 -22.80 -0.95 5.22
C ILE A 439 -24.13 -1.30 5.88
N ARG A 440 -24.08 -1.97 7.02
CA ARG A 440 -25.30 -2.29 7.80
C ARG A 440 -26.09 -1.03 8.13
N GLN A 441 -25.44 0.00 8.70
CA GLN A 441 -26.12 1.26 9.04
C GLN A 441 -26.75 1.93 7.81
N SER A 442 -26.08 1.90 6.65
CA SER A 442 -26.64 2.44 5.41
C SER A 442 -27.87 1.66 4.97
N LEU A 443 -27.86 0.34 5.06
CA LEU A 443 -28.99 -0.50 4.72
C LEU A 443 -30.15 -0.33 5.71
N ASP A 444 -29.87 -0.30 7.01
CA ASP A 444 -30.85 -0.07 8.08
C ASP A 444 -31.54 1.30 7.92
N GLN A 445 -30.78 2.33 7.51
CA GLN A 445 -31.33 3.65 7.25
C GLN A 445 -32.30 3.62 6.04
N LEU A 446 -31.92 2.94 4.95
CA LEU A 446 -32.79 2.80 3.77
C LEU A 446 -34.08 2.03 4.10
N TYR A 447 -33.98 1.00 4.95
CA TYR A 447 -35.15 0.30 5.48
C TYR A 447 -36.06 1.21 6.28
N THR A 448 -35.48 2.00 7.20
CA THR A 448 -36.25 2.95 8.05
C THR A 448 -36.93 4.00 7.18
N ASP A 449 -36.19 4.60 6.24
CA ASP A 449 -36.75 5.57 5.30
C ASP A 449 -37.93 4.99 4.49
N LEU A 450 -37.83 3.73 4.05
CA LEU A 450 -38.90 3.04 3.33
C LEU A 450 -40.10 2.73 4.26
N SER A 451 -39.83 2.28 5.48
CA SER A 451 -40.86 1.98 6.49
C SER A 451 -41.69 3.22 6.84
N ASP A 452 -41.05 4.38 6.97
CA ASP A 452 -41.73 5.65 7.23
C ASP A 452 -42.70 6.02 6.10
N VAL A 453 -42.33 5.73 4.86
CA VAL A 453 -43.19 5.95 3.68
C VAL A 453 -44.42 5.06 3.71
N THR A 454 -44.31 3.79 4.15
CA THR A 454 -45.46 2.88 4.22
C THR A 454 -46.56 3.38 5.14
N ALA A 455 -46.21 4.14 6.20
CA ALA A 455 -47.19 4.73 7.11
C ALA A 455 -48.07 5.82 6.48
N SER A 456 -47.60 6.46 5.40
CA SER A 456 -48.31 7.52 4.67
C SER A 456 -49.19 7.02 3.48
N LEU A 457 -49.04 5.76 3.09
CA LEU A 457 -49.75 5.20 1.92
C LEU A 457 -51.20 4.73 2.17
N PRO A 458 -51.59 4.27 3.38
CA PRO A 458 -52.94 3.72 3.60
C PRO A 458 -54.04 4.74 3.34
N GLY A 459 -55.13 4.31 2.62
CA GLY A 459 -56.30 5.14 2.40
C GLY A 459 -56.15 6.25 1.35
N THR A 460 -54.97 6.40 0.74
CA THR A 460 -54.76 7.42 -0.30
C THR A 460 -55.09 6.90 -1.69
N SER A 461 -55.47 7.81 -2.60
CA SER A 461 -55.76 7.45 -4.01
C SER A 461 -54.44 7.00 -4.69
N ARG A 462 -54.58 6.19 -5.77
CA ARG A 462 -53.44 5.72 -6.57
C ARG A 462 -52.56 6.86 -7.10
N ALA A 463 -53.16 7.99 -7.45
CA ALA A 463 -52.47 9.20 -7.88
C ALA A 463 -51.62 9.82 -6.72
N ALA A 464 -52.20 9.86 -5.53
CA ALA A 464 -51.52 10.34 -4.32
C ALA A 464 -50.35 9.40 -3.93
N GLN A 465 -50.58 8.07 -3.98
CA GLN A 465 -49.51 7.08 -3.74
C GLN A 465 -48.37 7.25 -4.73
N THR A 466 -48.68 7.42 -6.03
CA THR A 466 -47.66 7.67 -7.06
C THR A 466 -46.88 8.93 -6.79
N LYS A 467 -47.53 10.02 -6.32
CA LYS A 467 -46.86 11.28 -5.96
C LYS A 467 -45.91 11.09 -4.77
N VAL A 468 -46.38 10.40 -3.72
CA VAL A 468 -45.56 10.10 -2.54
C VAL A 468 -44.31 9.29 -2.94
N LEU A 469 -44.48 8.19 -3.67
CA LEU A 469 -43.37 7.34 -4.10
C LEU A 469 -42.37 8.09 -5.01
N ARG A 470 -42.88 8.99 -5.90
CA ARG A 470 -42.03 9.80 -6.77
C ARG A 470 -41.18 10.80 -5.95
N ASN A 471 -41.78 11.45 -4.96
CA ASN A 471 -41.08 12.36 -4.08
C ASN A 471 -40.03 11.59 -3.26
N THR A 472 -40.40 10.45 -2.70
CA THR A 472 -39.47 9.57 -1.98
C THR A 472 -38.26 9.16 -2.84
N LEU A 473 -38.49 8.78 -4.09
CA LEU A 473 -37.42 8.42 -5.01
C LEU A 473 -36.52 9.61 -5.35
N ALA A 474 -37.07 10.82 -5.44
CA ALA A 474 -36.32 12.04 -5.67
C ALA A 474 -35.45 12.43 -4.45
N ASP A 475 -35.97 12.24 -3.25
CA ASP A 475 -35.28 12.56 -1.99
C ASP A 475 -34.22 11.51 -1.60
N HIS A 476 -34.42 10.25 -1.99
CA HIS A 476 -33.53 9.12 -1.68
C HIS A 476 -32.93 8.52 -2.95
N LYS A 477 -31.89 9.16 -3.47
CA LYS A 477 -31.20 8.75 -4.71
C LYS A 477 -30.53 7.38 -4.64
N GLN A 478 -30.47 6.79 -3.45
CA GLN A 478 -29.97 5.42 -3.24
C GLN A 478 -30.95 4.36 -3.74
N PHE A 479 -32.24 4.70 -3.87
CA PHE A 479 -33.21 3.81 -4.50
C PHE A 479 -33.18 3.97 -6.02
N ARG A 480 -33.14 2.84 -6.72
CA ARG A 480 -33.27 2.76 -8.18
C ARG A 480 -34.75 2.73 -8.62
N SER A 481 -35.57 2.02 -7.88
CA SER A 481 -37.01 1.87 -8.13
C SER A 481 -37.78 1.62 -6.84
N LEU A 482 -38.99 2.12 -6.77
CA LEU A 482 -39.98 1.85 -5.72
C LEU A 482 -41.21 1.22 -6.35
N TYR A 483 -41.69 0.12 -5.77
CA TYR A 483 -42.90 -0.56 -6.27
C TYR A 483 -43.67 -1.25 -5.16
N LEU A 484 -44.97 -1.31 -5.34
CA LEU A 484 -45.91 -2.02 -4.48
C LEU A 484 -46.21 -3.40 -5.08
N LEU A 485 -46.11 -4.41 -4.23
CA LEU A 485 -46.53 -5.78 -4.56
C LEU A 485 -47.84 -6.11 -3.83
N ASP A 486 -48.70 -6.86 -4.52
CA ASP A 486 -49.85 -7.52 -3.89
C ASP A 486 -49.44 -8.89 -3.29
N ARG A 487 -50.46 -9.62 -2.79
CA ARG A 487 -50.24 -10.97 -2.22
C ARG A 487 -49.79 -12.02 -3.24
N SER A 488 -50.11 -11.83 -4.49
CA SER A 488 -49.70 -12.72 -5.58
C SER A 488 -48.25 -12.46 -5.99
N GLY A 489 -47.67 -11.35 -5.53
CA GLY A 489 -46.33 -10.90 -5.89
C GLY A 489 -46.32 -10.05 -7.18
N ASP A 490 -47.51 -9.65 -7.66
CA ASP A 490 -47.60 -8.80 -8.83
C ASP A 490 -47.39 -7.32 -8.51
N ILE A 491 -46.75 -6.61 -9.42
CA ILE A 491 -46.46 -5.18 -9.26
C ILE A 491 -47.73 -4.36 -9.57
N THR A 492 -48.36 -3.79 -8.52
CA THR A 492 -49.55 -2.97 -8.66
C THR A 492 -49.26 -1.51 -8.97
N LEU A 493 -48.13 -0.98 -8.48
CA LEU A 493 -47.68 0.39 -8.69
C LEU A 493 -46.16 0.43 -8.78
N ARG A 494 -45.60 1.21 -9.69
CA ARG A 494 -44.17 1.37 -9.87
C ARG A 494 -43.76 2.81 -10.16
N VAL A 495 -42.64 3.24 -9.57
CA VAL A 495 -41.96 4.51 -9.86
C VAL A 495 -40.44 4.25 -9.98
N GLY A 496 -39.77 4.90 -10.93
CA GLY A 496 -38.36 4.75 -11.18
C GLY A 496 -38.04 3.72 -12.27
N GLY A 497 -36.87 3.10 -12.18
CA GLY A 497 -36.37 2.14 -13.15
C GLY A 497 -37.18 0.85 -13.21
N THR A 498 -36.94 0.03 -14.24
CA THR A 498 -37.54 -1.30 -14.31
C THR A 498 -36.96 -2.17 -13.18
N PRO A 499 -37.80 -2.82 -12.35
CA PRO A 499 -37.37 -3.72 -11.32
C PRO A 499 -36.46 -4.84 -11.85
N LEU A 500 -35.41 -5.16 -11.14
CA LEU A 500 -34.49 -6.26 -11.46
C LEU A 500 -34.91 -7.58 -10.79
N ARG A 501 -36.00 -7.57 -10.09
CA ARG A 501 -36.54 -8.71 -9.36
C ARG A 501 -36.75 -9.91 -10.27
N THR A 502 -36.24 -11.07 -9.86
CA THR A 502 -36.51 -12.39 -10.47
C THR A 502 -37.17 -13.36 -9.48
N LEU A 503 -37.08 -13.06 -8.16
CA LEU A 503 -37.71 -13.90 -7.12
C LEU A 503 -39.16 -13.47 -6.94
N VAL A 504 -40.10 -14.45 -6.99
CA VAL A 504 -41.54 -14.21 -6.84
C VAL A 504 -41.98 -14.15 -5.37
N HIS A 505 -41.21 -14.75 -4.47
CA HIS A 505 -41.56 -14.81 -3.04
C HIS A 505 -41.63 -13.41 -2.42
N VAL A 506 -42.75 -13.13 -1.74
CA VAL A 506 -42.95 -11.91 -0.95
C VAL A 506 -42.69 -12.24 0.51
N PRO A 507 -41.61 -11.72 1.10
CA PRO A 507 -41.31 -12.00 2.49
C PRO A 507 -42.32 -11.33 3.43
N ASP A 508 -42.63 -12.00 4.54
CA ASP A 508 -43.49 -11.43 5.59
C ASP A 508 -42.76 -10.39 6.42
N GLY A 509 -43.46 -9.39 6.93
CA GLY A 509 -42.88 -8.33 7.77
C GLY A 509 -42.15 -7.24 7.03
N GLY A 510 -40.95 -6.92 7.45
CA GLY A 510 -40.11 -5.89 6.85
C GLY A 510 -38.62 -6.16 7.07
N GLY A 511 -37.80 -5.75 6.14
CA GLY A 511 -36.35 -5.98 6.20
C GLY A 511 -35.63 -5.63 4.91
N ILE A 512 -34.47 -6.24 4.75
CA ILE A 512 -33.65 -6.17 3.54
C ILE A 512 -33.57 -7.58 2.94
N THR A 513 -33.62 -7.70 1.62
CA THR A 513 -33.48 -8.99 0.93
C THR A 513 -32.80 -8.81 -0.43
N THR A 514 -32.24 -9.89 -0.94
CA THR A 514 -31.88 -9.98 -2.37
C THR A 514 -33.10 -10.35 -3.18
N VAL A 515 -33.33 -9.67 -4.29
CA VAL A 515 -34.49 -9.93 -5.16
C VAL A 515 -34.14 -10.61 -6.48
N ASN A 516 -32.84 -10.86 -6.70
CA ASN A 516 -32.32 -11.72 -7.77
C ASN A 516 -31.09 -12.51 -7.30
N THR A 517 -30.86 -13.66 -7.91
CA THR A 517 -29.70 -14.53 -7.66
C THR A 517 -28.80 -14.68 -8.88
N SER A 518 -29.21 -14.09 -9.99
CA SER A 518 -28.50 -14.12 -11.28
C SER A 518 -28.73 -12.84 -12.06
N GLY A 519 -27.95 -12.62 -13.09
CA GLY A 519 -28.03 -11.43 -13.94
C GLY A 519 -26.75 -10.60 -13.94
N ARG A 520 -26.81 -9.44 -14.58
CA ARG A 520 -25.66 -8.54 -14.72
C ARG A 520 -25.44 -7.60 -13.51
N ILE A 521 -26.47 -7.41 -12.71
CA ILE A 521 -26.48 -6.48 -11.58
C ILE A 521 -27.17 -7.18 -10.42
N PRO A 522 -26.54 -7.28 -9.24
CA PRO A 522 -27.21 -7.73 -8.03
C PRO A 522 -28.31 -6.74 -7.65
N ALA A 523 -29.46 -7.24 -7.30
CA ALA A 523 -30.58 -6.42 -6.85
C ALA A 523 -30.87 -6.72 -5.37
N ILE A 524 -30.67 -5.69 -4.56
CA ILE A 524 -30.94 -5.67 -3.13
C ILE A 524 -32.12 -4.76 -2.91
N ALA A 525 -33.08 -5.14 -2.13
CA ALA A 525 -34.23 -4.31 -1.82
C ALA A 525 -34.52 -4.24 -0.32
N ALA A 526 -34.87 -3.05 0.13
CA ALA A 526 -35.59 -2.86 1.36
C ALA A 526 -37.07 -3.14 1.11
N TYR A 527 -37.77 -3.77 2.05
CA TYR A 527 -39.18 -4.02 1.96
C TYR A 527 -39.89 -3.79 3.29
N ALA A 528 -41.11 -3.27 3.24
CA ALA A 528 -41.95 -3.06 4.40
C ALA A 528 -43.45 -3.21 4.08
N GLN A 529 -44.19 -3.79 5.00
CA GLN A 529 -45.65 -3.94 4.84
C GLN A 529 -46.35 -2.58 4.92
N VAL A 530 -47.29 -2.38 4.04
CA VAL A 530 -48.17 -1.19 4.07
C VAL A 530 -49.17 -1.35 5.21
N GLY A 531 -49.08 -0.47 6.23
CA GLY A 531 -49.92 -0.53 7.43
C GLY A 531 -51.39 -0.38 7.16
N ALA A 532 -52.22 -0.65 8.19
CA ALA A 532 -53.64 -0.42 8.13
C ALA A 532 -53.99 1.08 8.10
N ALA A 533 -54.92 1.48 7.24
CA ALA A 533 -55.55 2.80 7.38
C ALA A 533 -56.28 2.86 8.71
N LYS A 534 -56.23 4.03 9.41
CA LYS A 534 -56.98 4.25 10.68
C LYS A 534 -58.42 3.78 10.53
N GLY A 535 -58.82 2.78 11.33
CA GLY A 535 -60.18 2.25 11.34
C GLY A 535 -60.50 1.14 10.33
N LYS A 536 -59.53 0.62 9.55
CA LYS A 536 -59.68 -0.55 8.66
C LYS A 536 -58.63 -1.62 9.06
N ALA A 537 -59.01 -2.89 8.89
CA ALA A 537 -58.03 -3.97 9.00
C ALA A 537 -56.83 -3.72 8.08
N PRO A 538 -55.61 -4.14 8.43
CA PRO A 538 -54.47 -3.98 7.56
C PRO A 538 -54.83 -4.52 6.18
N ALA A 539 -54.45 -3.80 5.12
CA ALA A 539 -54.46 -4.33 3.77
C ALA A 539 -53.47 -5.49 3.71
N ALA A 540 -53.92 -6.61 4.33
CA ALA A 540 -53.07 -7.76 4.52
C ALA A 540 -52.49 -8.17 3.18
N GLY A 541 -51.18 -8.07 3.04
CA GLY A 541 -50.45 -8.55 1.87
C GLY A 541 -49.95 -7.54 0.86
N VAL A 542 -50.09 -6.22 1.10
CA VAL A 542 -49.43 -5.22 0.24
C VAL A 542 -48.07 -4.84 0.86
N VAL A 543 -47.00 -5.01 0.08
CA VAL A 543 -45.64 -4.74 0.51
C VAL A 543 -45.01 -3.70 -0.43
N LEU A 544 -44.39 -2.67 0.17
CA LEU A 544 -43.59 -1.71 -0.57
C LEU A 544 -42.14 -2.22 -0.65
N PHE A 545 -41.63 -2.28 -1.86
CA PHE A 545 -40.22 -2.59 -2.15
C PHE A 545 -39.49 -1.36 -2.65
N GLY A 546 -38.26 -1.17 -2.17
CA GLY A 546 -37.32 -0.19 -2.69
C GLY A 546 -36.03 -0.90 -3.11
N GLU A 547 -35.82 -1.05 -4.42
CA GLU A 547 -34.54 -1.58 -4.94
C GLU A 547 -33.43 -0.57 -4.77
N ILE A 548 -32.37 -1.00 -4.12
CA ILE A 548 -31.18 -0.18 -3.82
C ILE A 548 -30.27 -0.17 -5.04
N ASP A 549 -29.76 0.99 -5.43
CA ASP A 549 -28.76 1.09 -6.47
C ASP A 549 -27.43 0.55 -5.94
N VAL A 550 -26.94 -0.55 -6.52
CA VAL A 550 -25.65 -1.16 -6.16
C VAL A 550 -24.49 -0.17 -6.34
N LYS A 551 -24.60 0.81 -7.24
CA LYS A 551 -23.59 1.86 -7.37
C LYS A 551 -23.47 2.69 -6.09
N ALA A 552 -24.57 2.95 -5.40
CA ALA A 552 -24.57 3.63 -4.12
C ALA A 552 -23.85 2.81 -3.05
N LEU A 553 -24.04 1.49 -3.01
CA LEU A 553 -23.28 0.60 -2.14
C LEU A 553 -21.79 0.58 -2.49
N ASN A 554 -21.46 0.41 -3.77
CA ASN A 554 -20.07 0.40 -4.22
C ASN A 554 -19.33 1.71 -3.85
N SER A 555 -20.02 2.85 -3.84
CA SER A 555 -19.41 4.15 -3.52
C SER A 555 -19.00 4.32 -2.04
N ILE A 556 -19.60 3.55 -1.13
CA ILE A 556 -19.27 3.62 0.30
C ILE A 556 -18.20 2.61 0.72
N LEU A 557 -17.83 1.65 -0.16
CA LEU A 557 -16.84 0.62 0.14
C LEU A 557 -15.39 1.10 0.12
N PRO A 558 -14.94 1.95 -0.83
CA PRO A 558 -13.54 2.36 -0.89
C PRO A 558 -13.13 3.13 0.36
N ARG A 559 -12.01 2.72 0.96
CA ARG A 559 -11.38 3.38 2.10
C ARG A 559 -9.86 3.38 1.95
N PRO A 560 -9.18 4.47 2.34
CA PRO A 560 -7.73 4.52 2.28
C PRO A 560 -7.11 3.36 3.05
N LYS A 561 -6.17 2.67 2.44
CA LYS A 561 -5.39 1.57 3.06
C LYS A 561 -6.25 0.42 3.64
N LEU A 562 -7.46 0.20 3.11
CA LEU A 562 -8.29 -0.98 3.42
C LEU A 562 -8.17 -2.05 2.34
N GLY A 563 -7.61 -1.68 1.19
CA GLY A 563 -7.46 -2.55 0.05
C GLY A 563 -8.76 -2.79 -0.71
N SER A 564 -8.82 -3.93 -1.34
CA SER A 564 -10.02 -4.37 -2.04
C SER A 564 -11.08 -4.84 -1.05
N VAL A 565 -12.30 -4.37 -1.21
CA VAL A 565 -13.44 -4.71 -0.33
C VAL A 565 -14.53 -5.36 -1.16
N TRP A 566 -15.03 -6.49 -0.69
CA TRP A 566 -16.17 -7.22 -1.29
C TRP A 566 -17.27 -7.41 -0.25
N VAL A 567 -18.50 -7.30 -0.69
CA VAL A 567 -19.70 -7.74 0.04
C VAL A 567 -20.19 -9.00 -0.62
N THR A 568 -20.29 -10.08 0.12
CA THR A 568 -20.75 -11.38 -0.37
C THR A 568 -22.01 -11.82 0.32
N ASP A 569 -22.78 -12.65 -0.35
CA ASP A 569 -23.89 -13.39 0.27
C ASP A 569 -23.39 -14.61 1.07
N GLY A 570 -24.32 -15.40 1.63
CA GLY A 570 -24.02 -16.60 2.40
C GLY A 570 -23.36 -17.73 1.59
N ASP A 571 -23.41 -17.66 0.25
CA ASP A 571 -22.79 -18.61 -0.68
C ASP A 571 -21.47 -18.09 -1.27
N ASP A 572 -20.87 -17.07 -0.66
CA ASP A 572 -19.62 -16.40 -1.09
C ASP A 572 -19.71 -15.72 -2.48
N LYS A 573 -20.94 -15.37 -2.94
CA LYS A 573 -21.15 -14.65 -4.21
C LYS A 573 -21.07 -13.15 -4.01
N VAL A 574 -20.31 -12.48 -4.87
CA VAL A 574 -20.06 -11.04 -4.77
C VAL A 574 -21.32 -10.25 -5.20
N LEU A 575 -21.82 -9.45 -4.27
CA LEU A 575 -22.95 -8.55 -4.45
C LEU A 575 -22.51 -7.11 -4.73
N ALA A 576 -21.43 -6.66 -4.07
CA ALA A 576 -20.86 -5.32 -4.23
C ALA A 576 -19.36 -5.38 -4.03
N ALA A 577 -18.59 -4.48 -4.66
CA ALA A 577 -17.16 -4.39 -4.43
C ALA A 577 -16.61 -2.98 -4.65
N SER A 578 -15.47 -2.68 -4.02
CA SER A 578 -14.70 -1.45 -4.27
C SER A 578 -13.85 -1.52 -5.54
N VAL A 579 -13.68 -2.72 -6.11
CA VAL A 579 -12.92 -3.03 -7.32
C VAL A 579 -13.83 -3.58 -8.41
N GLY A 580 -13.33 -3.64 -9.65
CA GLY A 580 -14.09 -4.24 -10.74
C GLY A 580 -14.44 -5.71 -10.45
N TYR A 581 -15.72 -6.07 -10.64
CA TYR A 581 -16.21 -7.43 -10.40
C TYR A 581 -17.33 -7.78 -11.38
N ARG A 582 -17.63 -9.08 -11.49
CA ARG A 582 -18.85 -9.57 -12.14
C ARG A 582 -19.87 -9.92 -11.06
N ALA A 583 -21.13 -9.54 -11.29
CA ALA A 583 -22.23 -9.91 -10.39
C ALA A 583 -22.26 -11.42 -10.13
N PHE A 584 -22.43 -11.81 -8.89
CA PHE A 584 -22.53 -13.20 -8.43
C PHE A 584 -21.31 -14.09 -8.73
N GLN A 585 -20.15 -13.49 -9.07
CA GLN A 585 -18.90 -14.25 -9.13
C GLN A 585 -18.49 -14.69 -7.73
N SER A 586 -17.71 -15.76 -7.64
CA SER A 586 -17.05 -16.14 -6.41
C SER A 586 -15.90 -15.18 -6.10
N LEU A 587 -15.48 -15.08 -4.84
CA LEU A 587 -14.30 -14.32 -4.44
C LEU A 587 -13.07 -14.77 -5.25
N PRO A 588 -12.12 -13.87 -5.53
CA PRO A 588 -10.99 -14.15 -6.41
C PRO A 588 -10.03 -15.23 -5.89
N ASP A 589 -10.03 -15.47 -4.58
CA ASP A 589 -9.18 -16.48 -3.94
C ASP A 589 -10.00 -17.38 -3.01
N SER A 590 -9.74 -18.70 -3.05
CA SER A 590 -10.37 -19.68 -2.16
C SER A 590 -10.03 -19.46 -0.68
N GLY A 591 -8.91 -18.82 -0.40
CA GLY A 591 -8.52 -18.40 0.95
C GLY A 591 -9.47 -17.35 1.52
N LEU A 592 -9.90 -16.38 0.71
CA LEU A 592 -10.88 -15.36 1.08
C LEU A 592 -12.26 -15.99 1.36
N SER A 593 -12.69 -16.95 0.56
CA SER A 593 -13.94 -17.69 0.79
C SER A 593 -13.90 -18.50 2.09
N ARG A 594 -12.75 -19.12 2.41
CA ARG A 594 -12.57 -19.80 3.70
C ARG A 594 -12.60 -18.84 4.87
N LEU A 595 -12.02 -17.65 4.69
CA LEU A 595 -12.01 -16.60 5.70
C LEU A 595 -13.43 -16.06 5.94
N ALA A 596 -14.21 -15.81 4.88
CA ALA A 596 -15.61 -15.40 4.97
C ALA A 596 -16.45 -16.41 5.76
N ARG A 597 -16.35 -17.70 5.42
CA ARG A 597 -17.06 -18.78 6.15
C ARG A 597 -16.62 -18.91 7.60
N ALA A 598 -15.35 -18.66 7.91
CA ALA A 598 -14.86 -18.69 9.29
C ALA A 598 -15.50 -17.62 10.20
N THR A 599 -16.13 -16.59 9.62
CA THR A 599 -16.88 -15.58 10.36
C THR A 599 -18.31 -16.02 10.72
N GLN A 600 -18.80 -17.09 10.12
CA GLN A 600 -20.11 -17.65 10.46
C GLN A 600 -20.03 -18.26 11.84
N GLY A 601 -20.80 -17.73 12.79
CA GLY A 601 -20.96 -18.37 14.11
C GLY A 601 -21.67 -19.71 14.01
N ALA A 602 -21.53 -20.57 15.02
CA ALA A 602 -22.39 -21.72 15.16
C ALA A 602 -23.86 -21.27 15.26
N PRO A 603 -24.84 -22.09 14.88
CA PRO A 603 -26.25 -21.73 15.00
C PRO A 603 -26.57 -21.18 16.40
N GLY A 604 -27.03 -19.93 16.49
CA GLY A 604 -27.34 -19.25 17.75
C GLY A 604 -26.18 -18.49 18.42
N THR A 605 -24.96 -18.51 17.83
CA THR A 605 -23.84 -17.69 18.29
C THR A 605 -23.53 -16.56 17.31
N ALA A 606 -23.15 -15.42 17.88
CA ALA A 606 -22.71 -14.28 17.07
C ALA A 606 -21.43 -14.62 16.30
N GLY A 607 -21.46 -14.44 15.00
CA GLY A 607 -20.25 -14.54 14.18
C GLY A 607 -19.22 -13.48 14.57
N THR A 608 -17.96 -13.80 14.51
CA THR A 608 -16.86 -12.89 14.84
C THR A 608 -16.02 -12.59 13.62
N ALA A 609 -15.51 -11.36 13.54
CA ALA A 609 -14.56 -11.02 12.50
C ALA A 609 -13.26 -11.81 12.68
N THR A 610 -12.63 -12.14 11.58
CA THR A 610 -11.36 -12.87 11.55
C THR A 610 -10.39 -12.20 10.60
N SER A 611 -9.08 -12.40 10.84
CA SER A 611 -8.04 -11.90 9.96
C SER A 611 -6.92 -12.92 9.78
N ARG A 612 -6.29 -12.91 8.61
CA ARG A 612 -5.19 -13.83 8.28
C ARG A 612 -4.30 -13.23 7.20
N VAL A 613 -3.06 -13.71 7.15
CA VAL A 613 -2.19 -13.48 5.99
C VAL A 613 -2.42 -14.59 4.97
N LEU A 614 -2.76 -14.22 3.75
CA LEU A 614 -2.84 -15.14 2.61
C LEU A 614 -1.72 -14.86 1.63
N ARG A 615 -1.23 -15.90 0.94
CA ARG A 615 -0.33 -15.76 -0.20
C ARG A 615 -1.14 -15.81 -1.48
N THR A 616 -1.15 -14.70 -2.19
CA THR A 616 -1.73 -14.61 -3.52
C THR A 616 -0.65 -14.65 -4.60
N SER A 617 -1.03 -14.78 -5.86
CA SER A 617 -0.08 -14.73 -6.99
C SER A 617 0.69 -13.40 -7.07
N SER A 618 0.16 -12.32 -6.51
CA SER A 618 0.77 -10.99 -6.45
C SER A 618 1.62 -10.75 -5.20
N GLY A 619 1.74 -11.74 -4.29
CA GLY A 619 2.48 -11.62 -3.04
C GLY A 619 1.60 -11.83 -1.80
N PRO A 620 2.15 -11.61 -0.59
CA PRO A 620 1.39 -11.72 0.64
C PRO A 620 0.36 -10.60 0.76
N SER A 621 -0.84 -10.94 1.24
CA SER A 621 -1.90 -9.99 1.58
C SER A 621 -2.35 -10.17 3.01
N VAL A 622 -2.78 -9.08 3.64
CA VAL A 622 -3.42 -9.06 4.96
C VAL A 622 -4.91 -8.99 4.73
N ASP A 623 -5.59 -10.08 5.01
CA ASP A 623 -6.98 -10.26 4.69
C ASP A 623 -7.81 -10.36 5.95
N ALA A 624 -9.02 -9.80 5.91
CA ALA A 624 -9.97 -9.89 7.01
C ALA A 624 -11.39 -10.07 6.49
N ALA A 625 -12.21 -10.71 7.29
CA ALA A 625 -13.63 -10.85 7.03
C ALA A 625 -14.44 -10.55 8.28
N ALA A 626 -15.61 -9.95 8.10
CA ALA A 626 -16.55 -9.65 9.16
C ALA A 626 -17.99 -9.95 8.71
N PRO A 627 -18.85 -10.50 9.59
CA PRO A 627 -20.26 -10.68 9.28
C PRO A 627 -20.95 -9.31 9.16
N LEU A 628 -21.94 -9.18 8.28
CA LEU A 628 -22.61 -7.90 8.07
C LEU A 628 -23.49 -7.51 9.25
N ALA A 629 -24.30 -8.42 9.73
CA ALA A 629 -25.22 -8.16 10.84
C ALA A 629 -25.61 -9.44 11.58
N GLN A 630 -25.90 -9.27 12.87
CA GLN A 630 -26.37 -10.33 13.75
C GLN A 630 -27.75 -10.00 14.34
N SER A 631 -28.24 -8.78 14.13
CA SER A 631 -29.53 -8.28 14.61
C SER A 631 -30.07 -7.20 13.68
N GLY A 632 -31.37 -6.93 13.75
CA GLY A 632 -32.02 -5.91 12.94
C GLY A 632 -32.47 -6.41 11.55
N PRO A 633 -32.85 -5.50 10.66
CA PRO A 633 -33.41 -5.81 9.32
C PRO A 633 -32.50 -6.63 8.39
N THR A 634 -31.20 -6.64 8.68
CA THR A 634 -30.16 -7.32 7.88
C THR A 634 -29.65 -8.63 8.50
N ALA A 635 -30.14 -9.01 9.68
CA ALA A 635 -29.60 -10.15 10.44
C ALA A 635 -29.69 -11.50 9.73
N HIS A 636 -30.73 -11.70 8.92
CA HIS A 636 -31.02 -12.98 8.24
C HIS A 636 -30.31 -13.13 6.89
N LEU A 637 -29.57 -12.11 6.46
CA LEU A 637 -28.94 -12.10 5.12
C LEU A 637 -27.74 -13.03 5.02
N GLY A 638 -27.06 -13.32 6.14
CA GLY A 638 -25.85 -14.14 6.13
C GLY A 638 -24.72 -13.55 5.30
N TRP A 639 -24.71 -12.22 5.09
CA TRP A 639 -23.71 -11.54 4.28
C TRP A 639 -22.41 -11.29 5.04
N HIS A 640 -21.32 -11.23 4.29
CA HIS A 640 -19.99 -10.97 4.82
C HIS A 640 -19.34 -9.81 4.08
N VAL A 641 -18.53 -9.06 4.80
CA VAL A 641 -17.61 -8.08 4.22
C VAL A 641 -16.22 -8.67 4.29
N VAL A 642 -15.57 -8.77 3.15
CA VAL A 642 -14.21 -9.32 3.02
C VAL A 642 -13.29 -8.24 2.50
N THR A 643 -12.12 -8.11 3.10
CA THR A 643 -11.09 -7.14 2.69
C THR A 643 -9.77 -7.84 2.41
N ALA A 644 -9.02 -7.35 1.44
CA ALA A 644 -7.68 -7.82 1.12
C ALA A 644 -6.78 -6.63 0.83
N GLU A 645 -5.73 -6.46 1.65
CA GLU A 645 -4.74 -5.41 1.49
C GLU A 645 -3.38 -6.03 1.21
N PRO A 646 -2.70 -5.71 0.10
CA PRO A 646 -1.34 -6.18 -0.13
C PRO A 646 -0.40 -5.77 1.02
N ALA A 647 0.34 -6.73 1.58
CA ALA A 647 1.24 -6.46 2.70
C ALA A 647 2.32 -5.41 2.35
N ALA A 648 2.69 -5.30 1.06
CA ALA A 648 3.58 -4.27 0.55
C ALA A 648 3.05 -2.84 0.74
N ALA A 649 1.72 -2.64 0.65
CA ALA A 649 1.08 -1.34 0.83
C ALA A 649 1.04 -0.89 2.30
N LEU A 650 1.12 -1.85 3.23
CA LEU A 650 1.08 -1.60 4.67
C LEU A 650 2.42 -1.15 5.26
N GLN A 651 3.47 -1.00 4.43
CA GLN A 651 4.81 -0.57 4.85
C GLN A 651 5.37 -1.37 6.04
N ILE A 652 5.12 -2.68 6.06
CA ILE A 652 5.62 -3.59 7.09
C ILE A 652 7.13 -3.71 6.91
N PRO A 653 7.96 -3.40 7.94
CA PRO A 653 9.42 -3.38 7.80
C PRO A 653 10.01 -4.69 7.27
N ALA A 654 9.48 -5.84 7.69
CA ALA A 654 9.93 -7.14 7.23
C ALA A 654 9.67 -7.37 5.73
N VAL A 655 8.50 -6.95 5.22
CA VAL A 655 8.15 -7.07 3.79
C VAL A 655 8.97 -6.10 2.95
N GLN A 656 9.22 -4.88 3.44
CA GLN A 656 10.08 -3.91 2.76
C GLN A 656 11.54 -4.38 2.72
N ALA A 657 12.03 -5.01 3.80
CA ALA A 657 13.37 -5.57 3.84
C ALA A 657 13.52 -6.71 2.81
N GLU A 658 12.54 -7.59 2.69
CA GLU A 658 12.52 -8.65 1.67
C GLU A 658 12.58 -8.08 0.25
N GLN A 659 11.79 -7.07 -0.06
CA GLN A 659 11.82 -6.42 -1.38
C GLN A 659 13.14 -5.73 -1.66
N ARG A 660 13.70 -4.98 -0.69
CA ARG A 660 14.97 -4.27 -0.83
C ARG A 660 16.14 -5.24 -1.00
N THR A 661 16.17 -6.34 -0.24
CA THR A 661 17.23 -7.35 -0.34
C THR A 661 17.17 -8.11 -1.67
N THR A 662 15.97 -8.41 -2.17
CA THR A 662 15.79 -9.04 -3.48
C THR A 662 16.27 -8.12 -4.60
N LEU A 663 15.90 -6.84 -4.58
CA LEU A 663 16.38 -5.84 -5.56
C LEU A 663 17.90 -5.64 -5.47
N ALA A 664 18.46 -5.54 -4.27
CA ALA A 664 19.90 -5.42 -4.07
C ALA A 664 20.66 -6.66 -4.57
N GLY A 665 20.10 -7.86 -4.37
CA GLY A 665 20.66 -9.11 -4.89
C GLY A 665 20.66 -9.16 -6.43
N ILE A 666 19.56 -8.81 -7.08
CA ILE A 666 19.46 -8.74 -8.54
C ILE A 666 20.43 -7.69 -9.10
N LEU A 667 20.49 -6.51 -8.47
CA LEU A 667 21.40 -5.44 -8.87
C LEU A 667 22.86 -5.89 -8.72
N GLY A 668 23.22 -6.54 -7.60
CA GLY A 668 24.54 -7.09 -7.37
C GLY A 668 24.94 -8.15 -8.41
N LEU A 669 24.02 -9.03 -8.76
CA LEU A 669 24.22 -10.06 -9.78
C LEU A 669 24.45 -9.44 -11.17
N THR A 670 23.63 -8.49 -11.58
CA THR A 670 23.73 -7.83 -12.90
C THR A 670 25.00 -7.02 -13.04
N LEU A 671 25.31 -6.19 -12.05
CA LEU A 671 26.53 -5.38 -12.05
C LEU A 671 27.80 -6.22 -11.88
N GLY A 672 27.76 -7.27 -11.04
CA GLY A 672 28.85 -8.23 -10.91
C GLY A 672 29.15 -8.95 -12.23
N SER A 673 28.12 -9.40 -12.91
CA SER A 673 28.26 -10.03 -14.24
C SER A 673 28.79 -9.03 -15.30
N ALA A 674 28.34 -7.77 -15.26
CA ALA A 674 28.84 -6.72 -16.14
C ALA A 674 30.33 -6.41 -15.89
N CYS A 675 30.76 -6.31 -14.61
CA CYS A 675 32.17 -6.10 -14.25
C CYS A 675 33.05 -7.26 -14.68
N LEU A 676 32.60 -8.50 -14.51
CA LEU A 676 33.33 -9.69 -14.98
C LEU A 676 33.37 -9.77 -16.51
N GLY A 677 32.30 -9.40 -17.19
CA GLY A 677 32.24 -9.25 -18.64
C GLY A 677 33.23 -8.18 -19.13
N TRP A 678 33.28 -7.04 -18.45
CA TRP A 678 34.26 -5.98 -18.74
C TRP A 678 35.70 -6.47 -18.57
N LEU A 679 36.00 -7.15 -17.47
CA LEU A 679 37.30 -7.76 -17.22
C LEU A 679 37.66 -8.76 -18.32
N TYR A 680 36.71 -9.57 -18.76
CA TYR A 680 36.91 -10.52 -19.85
C TYR A 680 37.23 -9.83 -21.18
N VAL A 681 36.49 -8.81 -21.56
CA VAL A 681 36.65 -8.12 -22.86
C VAL A 681 37.93 -7.27 -22.88
N VAL A 682 38.22 -6.54 -21.81
CA VAL A 682 39.34 -5.60 -21.79
C VAL A 682 40.67 -6.27 -21.47
N VAL A 683 40.68 -7.35 -20.68
CA VAL A 683 41.92 -7.96 -20.21
C VAL A 683 42.14 -9.36 -20.79
N ILE A 684 41.19 -10.28 -20.56
CA ILE A 684 41.40 -11.70 -20.86
C ILE A 684 41.47 -11.95 -22.36
N ARG A 685 40.58 -11.35 -23.13
CA ARG A 685 40.51 -11.52 -24.59
C ARG A 685 41.78 -10.97 -25.31
N PRO A 686 42.25 -9.73 -25.04
CA PRO A 686 43.48 -9.23 -25.64
C PRO A 686 44.72 -10.01 -25.21
N LEU A 687 44.81 -10.38 -23.91
CA LEU A 687 45.95 -11.17 -23.41
C LEU A 687 46.08 -12.50 -24.12
N ARG A 688 44.98 -13.16 -24.44
CA ARG A 688 44.96 -14.40 -25.20
C ARG A 688 45.44 -14.22 -26.65
N SER A 689 45.04 -13.13 -27.30
CA SER A 689 45.51 -12.84 -28.69
C SER A 689 47.01 -12.56 -28.68
N VAL A 690 47.52 -11.81 -27.69
CA VAL A 690 48.98 -11.59 -27.53
C VAL A 690 49.72 -12.88 -27.28
N ALA A 691 49.24 -13.77 -26.43
CA ALA A 691 49.89 -15.07 -26.17
C ALA A 691 50.04 -15.90 -27.43
N VAL A 692 49.01 -15.95 -28.27
CA VAL A 692 49.07 -16.67 -29.57
C VAL A 692 50.07 -16.00 -30.52
N LEU A 693 50.11 -14.68 -30.58
CA LEU A 693 51.01 -13.93 -31.44
C LEU A 693 52.47 -14.10 -31.02
N VAL A 694 52.77 -14.09 -29.74
CA VAL A 694 54.13 -14.31 -29.20
C VAL A 694 54.62 -15.73 -29.48
N GLU A 695 53.74 -16.75 -29.33
CA GLU A 695 54.06 -18.13 -29.64
C GLU A 695 54.38 -18.34 -31.15
N ARG A 696 53.62 -17.71 -32.04
CA ARG A 696 53.89 -17.71 -33.49
C ARG A 696 55.22 -17.04 -33.79
N LEU A 697 55.49 -15.87 -33.15
CA LEU A 697 56.77 -15.19 -33.33
C LEU A 697 57.94 -16.02 -32.84
N ALA A 698 57.83 -16.68 -31.69
CA ALA A 698 58.81 -17.58 -31.14
C ALA A 698 59.04 -18.85 -31.98
N GLY A 699 57.95 -19.32 -32.67
CA GLY A 699 57.99 -20.40 -33.65
C GLY A 699 58.59 -20.03 -35.04
N GLY A 700 59.01 -18.76 -35.20
CA GLY A 700 59.72 -18.32 -36.41
C GLY A 700 58.87 -17.51 -37.42
N ASP A 701 57.62 -17.17 -37.11
CA ASP A 701 56.81 -16.30 -37.97
C ASP A 701 57.31 -14.85 -37.86
N ARG A 702 58.07 -14.37 -38.82
CA ARG A 702 58.57 -13.01 -38.94
C ARG A 702 57.76 -12.13 -39.88
N ARG A 703 56.74 -12.72 -40.56
CA ARG A 703 55.98 -12.03 -41.61
C ARG A 703 54.75 -11.30 -41.05
N THR A 704 54.11 -11.87 -40.02
CA THR A 704 52.91 -11.30 -39.41
C THR A 704 53.28 -10.05 -38.64
N VAL A 705 52.76 -8.88 -39.07
CA VAL A 705 52.97 -7.59 -38.39
C VAL A 705 52.05 -7.53 -37.17
N LEU A 706 52.61 -7.11 -36.02
CA LEU A 706 51.88 -7.00 -34.75
C LEU A 706 51.37 -5.58 -34.56
N HIS A 707 50.04 -5.37 -34.72
CA HIS A 707 49.43 -4.05 -34.53
C HIS A 707 49.00 -3.87 -33.08
N PRO A 708 49.51 -2.86 -32.35
CA PRO A 708 49.02 -2.54 -31.01
C PRO A 708 47.62 -1.87 -31.07
N VAL A 709 46.56 -2.62 -30.82
CA VAL A 709 45.18 -2.14 -30.90
C VAL A 709 44.83 -1.35 -29.60
N ASN A 710 45.43 -1.71 -28.49
CA ASN A 710 45.13 -1.13 -27.17
C ASN A 710 46.25 -0.18 -26.71
N HIS A 711 45.87 0.82 -25.86
CA HIS A 711 46.82 1.79 -25.28
C HIS A 711 47.16 1.46 -23.82
N ASP A 712 46.93 0.22 -23.40
CA ASP A 712 47.17 -0.32 -22.06
C ASP A 712 48.47 -1.14 -21.96
N GLU A 713 48.67 -1.83 -20.84
CA GLU A 713 49.80 -2.70 -20.59
C GLU A 713 49.93 -3.79 -21.66
N VAL A 714 48.81 -4.32 -22.14
CA VAL A 714 48.74 -5.36 -23.15
C VAL A 714 49.17 -4.81 -24.55
N GLY A 715 48.70 -3.60 -24.86
CA GLY A 715 49.11 -2.91 -26.08
C GLY A 715 50.59 -2.51 -26.08
N SER A 716 51.14 -2.17 -24.92
CA SER A 716 52.56 -1.87 -24.76
C SER A 716 53.43 -3.14 -24.92
N VAL A 717 52.99 -4.28 -24.40
CA VAL A 717 53.63 -5.58 -24.66
C VAL A 717 53.62 -5.88 -26.18
N THR A 718 52.48 -5.65 -26.86
CA THR A 718 52.35 -5.86 -28.31
C THR A 718 53.34 -5.00 -29.12
N ARG A 719 53.51 -3.72 -28.69
CA ARG A 719 54.46 -2.80 -29.31
C ARG A 719 55.89 -3.27 -29.12
N SER A 720 56.27 -3.70 -27.92
CA SER A 720 57.58 -4.28 -27.62
C SER A 720 57.83 -5.54 -28.45
N LEU A 721 56.85 -6.41 -28.68
CA LEU A 721 56.95 -7.60 -29.50
C LEU A 721 57.13 -7.26 -30.98
N GLU A 722 56.54 -6.21 -31.49
CA GLU A 722 56.77 -5.75 -32.86
C GLU A 722 58.21 -5.31 -33.09
N LEU A 723 58.77 -4.56 -32.11
CA LEU A 723 60.19 -4.18 -32.17
C LEU A 723 61.10 -5.41 -32.14
N ILE A 724 60.85 -6.41 -31.29
CA ILE A 724 61.56 -7.69 -31.28
C ILE A 724 61.43 -8.44 -32.61
N ARG A 725 60.21 -8.46 -33.21
CA ARG A 725 59.98 -9.07 -34.51
C ARG A 725 60.88 -8.43 -35.62
N GLN A 726 60.89 -7.08 -35.64
CA GLN A 726 61.68 -6.32 -36.59
C GLN A 726 63.17 -6.63 -36.45
N ALA A 727 63.72 -6.64 -35.25
CA ALA A 727 65.08 -6.96 -34.97
C ALA A 727 65.45 -8.39 -35.36
N LEU A 728 64.59 -9.38 -35.08
CA LEU A 728 64.80 -10.77 -35.51
C LEU A 728 64.71 -10.93 -37.04
N ALA A 729 63.75 -10.24 -37.70
CA ALA A 729 63.65 -10.26 -39.15
C ALA A 729 64.86 -9.64 -39.86
N GLU A 730 65.47 -8.64 -39.26
CA GLU A 730 66.66 -7.98 -39.75
C GLU A 730 67.90 -8.89 -39.62
N ARG A 731 68.08 -9.54 -38.44
CA ARG A 731 69.14 -10.56 -38.24
C ARG A 731 69.01 -11.74 -39.22
N ASP A 732 67.79 -12.26 -39.45
CA ASP A 732 67.50 -13.31 -40.36
C ASP A 732 67.82 -12.89 -41.82
N ARG A 733 67.70 -11.60 -42.16
CA ARG A 733 68.16 -11.09 -43.51
C ARG A 733 69.66 -11.00 -43.61
N MET A 734 70.33 -10.49 -42.59
CA MET A 734 71.79 -10.39 -42.56
C MET A 734 72.44 -11.78 -42.56
N ALA A 735 71.90 -12.75 -41.83
CA ALA A 735 72.38 -14.14 -41.86
C ALA A 735 72.26 -14.77 -43.28
N ARG A 736 71.18 -14.49 -44.00
CA ARG A 736 70.96 -14.96 -45.39
C ARG A 736 71.87 -14.25 -46.42
N SER A 737 72.13 -12.93 -46.23
CA SER A 737 73.00 -12.15 -47.07
C SER A 737 74.48 -12.57 -46.84
N GLY A 738 74.88 -12.88 -45.56
CA GLY A 738 76.22 -13.43 -45.27
C GLY A 738 76.49 -14.81 -45.82
N HIS A 739 75.43 -15.64 -45.95
CA HIS A 739 75.55 -16.96 -46.62
C HIS A 739 75.57 -16.90 -48.16
N ALA A 740 75.11 -15.79 -48.77
CA ALA A 740 75.14 -15.56 -50.23
C ALA A 740 76.51 -15.07 -50.71
N ALA A 741 77.40 -14.62 -49.77
CA ALA A 741 78.77 -14.31 -50.06
C ALA A 741 79.67 -15.54 -49.83
N GLY A 742 79.42 -16.63 -50.54
CA GLY A 742 80.28 -17.80 -50.53
C GLY A 742 81.63 -17.51 -51.23
N PRO A 743 82.74 -18.22 -50.90
CA PRO A 743 84.08 -17.91 -51.38
C PRO A 743 84.14 -18.09 -52.85
N SER A 744 84.75 -17.11 -53.55
CA SER A 744 85.12 -17.13 -55.00
C SER A 744 85.94 -18.36 -55.38
N PRO A 745 85.76 -18.99 -56.52
CA PRO A 745 86.54 -20.12 -56.89
C PRO A 745 87.99 -19.71 -57.19
N SER A 746 88.97 -20.27 -56.47
CA SER A 746 90.40 -20.12 -56.65
C SER A 746 90.79 -20.69 -58.03
N LEU A 747 91.47 -19.89 -58.83
CA LEU A 747 92.14 -20.18 -60.04
C LEU A 747 92.99 -21.50 -59.96
N ARG A 748 92.67 -22.49 -60.76
CA ARG A 748 93.56 -23.63 -61.06
C ARG A 748 94.78 -23.11 -61.79
N GLN A 749 95.94 -23.13 -61.16
CA GLN A 749 97.23 -23.16 -61.89
C GLN A 749 97.49 -24.52 -62.48
N THR A 750 97.49 -24.57 -63.73
CA THR A 750 98.00 -25.71 -64.57
C THR A 750 99.51 -25.68 -64.56
N THR A 751 100.16 -26.65 -63.98
CA THR A 751 101.56 -26.85 -64.15
C THR A 751 101.74 -28.10 -65.08
N LEU A 752 102.23 -27.84 -66.28
CA LEU A 752 102.86 -28.79 -67.15
C LEU A 752 104.23 -29.08 -66.58
N GLN A 753 104.61 -30.34 -66.42
CA GLN A 753 105.87 -30.92 -66.88
C GLN A 753 105.99 -32.41 -66.57
N ARG A 754 106.33 -33.00 -67.66
CA ARG A 754 107.09 -34.18 -67.94
C ARG A 754 106.81 -35.45 -67.22
#